data_ce1dec3e9eb3168ee599e10ef2b22d6b
#
_entry.id   ce1dec3e9eb3168ee599e10ef2b22d6b
#
_cell.length_a   1.000
_cell.length_b   1.000
_cell.length_c   1.000
_cell.angle_alpha   90.00
_cell.angle_beta   90.00
_cell.angle_gamma   90.00
#
_symmetry.space_group_name_H-M   'P 1'
#
loop_
_entity.id
_entity.type
_entity.pdbx_description
1 polymer ?
#
loop_
_entity_poly.entity_id
_entity_poly.type
_entity_poly.pdbx_seq_one_letter_code
_entity_poly.pdbx_strand_id
1 'polypeptide(L)'
;MVRSTLTLLALFNVAILFPGKAMSQNSEGREFNGKYQKEYLDKIAFPIGGIGAGMFCLEGTGAISHVSLRHHPDVMNEPYTFAAIYVKGVENGAKVLEGQVPTWKLFGPAQSGLGRGDKTYGLPRFEEAVFQARFPFATVDLKDKDMPLAAKITGWSPFIPTDADNSSLPVGVLEYQFTNTSGKAIETVFSYNTKNFIDGQGTIRGVKNGFVLESDQNNSGLAIYVDNAAAVVDHCWFRGAWFDPQTVVWDNIRYGRIADKQPVKGAAPGASVYVPLALQPGETKTVRVNFCWYLPDSNLSIGGARKVGQAFTGMPCKGTASGQQPVSGFVGKQLLNSFDRGGDGLTGIIQSPEFNIGKRYLKFLVGGGSQADRTSVNLVVDGKIVETAVGNQTETLSETVWDLKPYQGKKAFVKVIDLDVYPWGHILADQFVLTDNRNEDIYNLSSTSTLLADFESNSWGDWQVVDSSEEEKQFLADEGDVEATYRPWYSERFKSLNEVIGYWDANQAMLEKNSRLFSDAFYSSSLPAEVLEAVAANLSILKSTTVLRQYDGRMWNWEGSHDNWGSCHGSCTHVWNYAQAVSHLFPKLERTLRETEFFVSQDKRGHQVFRTNLPISPTVHDFHSAADGQLGGIMKVYREWRIMGDINWLKMMYPAVKKSMDYCIRTWDPREVGAVEEPHHNTYDIEFWGANGMITSFYVGALQAICLMGKTVGDDISRYEELMNKSKAYLELSLIHISEPT
;
A
#
# COMPACT_ATOMS: atom_id res chain seq x y z
N MET A 1 33.17 34.60 -8.50
CA MET A 1 31.90 34.45 -9.21
C MET A 1 31.03 33.41 -8.48
N VAL A 2 30.56 33.76 -7.29
CA VAL A 2 29.68 32.92 -6.46
C VAL A 2 28.75 33.89 -5.74
N ARG A 3 27.71 34.39 -6.40
CA ARG A 3 26.70 35.26 -5.79
C ARG A 3 25.36 35.35 -6.55
N SER A 4 24.98 34.33 -7.32
CA SER A 4 23.69 34.38 -8.02
C SER A 4 22.85 33.10 -7.97
N THR A 5 23.12 32.18 -7.03
CA THR A 5 22.38 30.91 -6.95
C THR A 5 21.53 30.77 -5.68
N LEU A 6 21.42 31.82 -4.87
CA LEU A 6 20.67 31.79 -3.61
C LEU A 6 19.31 32.51 -3.63
N THR A 7 18.87 33.02 -4.76
CA THR A 7 17.66 33.86 -4.82
C THR A 7 16.40 33.13 -5.27
N LEU A 8 16.47 31.88 -5.67
CA LEU A 8 15.28 31.12 -6.16
C LEU A 8 14.67 30.14 -5.14
N LEU A 9 15.27 29.99 -3.95
CA LEU A 9 14.67 29.21 -2.84
C LEU A 9 13.87 30.08 -1.85
N ALA A 10 13.76 31.35 -2.10
CA ALA A 10 13.11 32.32 -1.17
C ALA A 10 11.66 32.67 -1.57
N LEU A 11 11.08 32.07 -2.61
CA LEU A 11 9.74 32.45 -3.11
C LEU A 11 8.58 31.58 -2.60
N PHE A 12 8.80 30.71 -1.62
CA PHE A 12 7.73 29.99 -0.94
C PHE A 12 7.42 30.49 0.50
N ASN A 13 7.86 31.69 0.84
CA ASN A 13 7.47 32.35 2.09
C ASN A 13 6.77 33.68 1.80
N VAL A 14 5.59 33.66 1.18
CA VAL A 14 4.64 34.75 1.35
C VAL A 14 3.83 34.45 2.62
N ALA A 15 4.39 34.76 3.76
CA ALA A 15 3.60 34.97 4.97
C ALA A 15 2.72 36.18 4.73
N ILE A 16 1.43 35.96 4.57
CA ILE A 16 0.40 37.00 4.65
C ILE A 16 0.43 37.52 6.10
N LEU A 17 1.15 38.60 6.34
CA LEU A 17 1.08 39.37 7.56
C LEU A 17 -0.28 40.08 7.61
N PHE A 18 -1.28 39.41 8.15
CA PHE A 18 -2.41 40.10 8.76
C PHE A 18 -1.96 40.62 10.15
N PRO A 19 -2.05 41.91 10.45
CA PRO A 19 -1.86 42.39 11.80
C PRO A 19 -3.18 42.21 12.58
N GLY A 20 -3.57 40.96 12.76
CA GLY A 20 -4.54 40.55 13.76
C GLY A 20 -3.77 40.36 15.07
N LYS A 21 -4.07 41.11 16.11
CA LYS A 21 -3.66 40.82 17.48
C LYS A 21 -3.92 39.29 17.67
N ALA A 22 -2.86 38.50 17.68
CA ALA A 22 -2.91 37.18 18.25
C ALA A 22 -3.29 37.40 19.73
N MET A 23 -4.55 37.12 20.05
CA MET A 23 -4.94 36.88 21.44
C MET A 23 -4.14 35.62 21.83
N SER A 24 -3.06 35.85 22.55
CA SER A 24 -2.42 34.81 23.34
C SER A 24 -3.47 34.32 24.34
N GLN A 25 -4.24 33.34 23.94
CA GLN A 25 -4.80 32.44 24.92
C GLN A 25 -3.60 31.71 25.51
N ASN A 26 -3.30 31.98 26.75
CA ASN A 26 -2.49 31.14 27.63
C ASN A 26 -3.26 29.81 27.80
N SER A 27 -3.26 28.98 26.76
CA SER A 27 -3.40 27.54 26.94
C SER A 27 -2.02 27.13 27.46
N GLU A 28 -1.94 26.55 28.64
CA GLU A 28 -0.79 25.76 29.08
C GLU A 28 -0.68 24.56 28.15
N GLY A 29 -0.32 24.80 26.90
CA GLY A 29 -0.13 23.77 25.87
C GLY A 29 1.13 22.98 26.17
N ARG A 30 1.15 21.71 25.77
CA ARG A 30 2.34 20.88 25.82
C ARG A 30 3.49 21.56 25.02
N GLU A 31 4.70 21.57 25.55
CA GLU A 31 5.88 22.02 24.81
C GLU A 31 6.15 21.10 23.60
N PHE A 32 6.54 21.68 22.48
CA PHE A 32 6.97 20.89 21.30
C PHE A 32 8.21 20.05 21.64
N ASN A 33 8.26 18.82 21.11
CA ASN A 33 9.22 17.77 21.51
C ASN A 33 9.21 17.42 23.00
N GLY A 34 8.27 17.96 23.76
CA GLY A 34 8.08 17.70 25.18
C GLY A 34 7.34 16.38 25.46
N LYS A 35 7.05 16.18 26.72
CA LYS A 35 6.33 15.00 27.21
C LYS A 35 4.83 15.12 26.99
N TYR A 36 4.19 14.00 26.70
CA TYR A 36 2.75 13.86 26.62
C TYR A 36 2.23 13.29 27.93
N GLN A 37 1.21 13.88 28.50
CA GLN A 37 0.61 13.50 29.81
C GLN A 37 -0.88 13.74 29.77
N LYS A 38 -1.63 13.07 30.66
CA LYS A 38 -3.08 13.23 30.79
C LYS A 38 -3.82 13.04 29.47
N GLU A 39 -4.67 14.00 29.07
CA GLU A 39 -5.46 14.00 27.86
C GLU A 39 -4.62 13.92 26.56
N TYR A 40 -3.38 14.32 26.60
CA TYR A 40 -2.47 14.22 25.46
C TYR A 40 -2.02 12.78 25.16
N LEU A 41 -2.27 11.81 26.05
CA LEU A 41 -1.95 10.40 25.84
C LEU A 41 -2.97 9.69 24.97
N ASP A 42 -4.19 10.21 24.89
CA ASP A 42 -5.37 9.47 24.44
C ASP A 42 -5.34 9.04 22.98
N LYS A 43 -4.58 9.73 22.12
CA LYS A 43 -4.57 9.50 20.67
C LYS A 43 -3.17 9.28 20.09
N ILE A 44 -2.24 8.83 20.92
CA ILE A 44 -0.90 8.48 20.47
C ILE A 44 -0.88 7.04 20.00
N ALA A 45 -0.37 6.82 18.78
CA ALA A 45 -0.10 5.52 18.21
C ALA A 45 1.26 5.58 17.49
N PHE A 46 2.33 5.21 18.19
CA PHE A 46 3.70 5.27 17.68
C PHE A 46 4.07 3.96 16.97
N PRO A 47 4.34 3.98 15.64
CA PRO A 47 4.54 2.76 14.87
C PRO A 47 5.93 2.14 15.15
N ILE A 48 5.92 0.84 15.37
CA ILE A 48 7.09 -0.03 15.56
C ILE A 48 7.04 -1.13 14.51
N GLY A 49 7.97 -1.10 13.57
CA GLY A 49 8.05 -1.99 12.42
C GLY A 49 9.02 -1.48 11.39
N GLY A 50 9.18 -2.19 10.28
CA GLY A 50 10.06 -1.80 9.18
C GLY A 50 9.31 -1.16 8.02
N ILE A 51 10.02 -0.40 7.18
CA ILE A 51 9.47 0.19 5.96
C ILE A 51 8.96 -0.93 5.05
N GLY A 52 7.63 -0.96 4.81
CA GLY A 52 6.98 -1.98 4.01
C GLY A 52 6.96 -3.39 4.62
N ALA A 53 7.20 -3.53 5.92
CA ALA A 53 7.30 -4.83 6.58
C ALA A 53 6.13 -5.16 7.53
N GLY A 54 5.19 -4.25 7.70
CA GLY A 54 4.17 -4.32 8.74
C GLY A 54 4.62 -3.67 10.05
N MET A 55 3.68 -3.47 10.96
CA MET A 55 3.93 -2.78 12.24
C MET A 55 2.92 -3.16 13.33
N PHE A 56 3.23 -2.76 14.55
CA PHE A 56 2.28 -2.50 15.62
C PHE A 56 2.55 -1.12 16.23
N CYS A 57 1.60 -0.54 16.96
CA CYS A 57 1.80 0.75 17.62
C CYS A 57 1.95 0.61 19.12
N LEU A 58 2.88 1.39 19.68
CA LEU A 58 2.95 1.70 21.11
C LEU A 58 2.10 2.94 21.38
N GLU A 59 1.07 2.80 22.22
CA GLU A 59 0.20 3.92 22.59
C GLU A 59 0.83 4.83 23.66
N GLY A 60 0.26 5.99 23.83
CA GLY A 60 0.69 6.93 24.87
C GLY A 60 0.62 6.40 26.28
N THR A 61 -0.26 5.44 26.53
CA THR A 61 -0.40 4.74 27.82
C THR A 61 0.54 3.55 27.99
N GLY A 62 1.22 3.10 26.94
CA GLY A 62 2.06 1.91 26.95
C GLY A 62 1.38 0.64 26.42
N ALA A 63 0.10 0.71 26.06
CA ALA A 63 -0.62 -0.38 25.43
C ALA A 63 -0.14 -0.61 23.98
N ILE A 64 -0.46 -1.79 23.44
CA ILE A 64 -0.22 -2.14 22.04
C ILE A 64 -1.52 -2.11 21.27
N SER A 65 -1.49 -1.46 20.10
CA SER A 65 -2.64 -1.36 19.20
C SER A 65 -2.21 -1.35 17.73
N HIS A 66 -3.18 -1.21 16.82
CA HIS A 66 -2.94 -1.06 15.38
C HIS A 66 -2.05 -2.18 14.81
N VAL A 67 -2.23 -3.42 15.29
CA VAL A 67 -1.40 -4.55 14.87
C VAL A 67 -1.69 -4.88 13.41
N SER A 68 -0.81 -4.47 12.55
CA SER A 68 -0.94 -4.48 11.09
C SER A 68 0.25 -5.22 10.47
N LEU A 69 0.29 -6.55 10.63
CA LEU A 69 1.43 -7.38 10.18
C LEU A 69 1.24 -7.92 8.75
N ARG A 70 0.03 -7.83 8.18
CA ARG A 70 -0.33 -8.44 6.90
C ARG A 70 -0.51 -7.43 5.76
N HIS A 71 0.38 -6.45 5.68
CA HIS A 71 0.58 -5.56 4.53
C HIS A 71 -0.56 -4.59 4.21
N HIS A 72 -1.51 -4.39 5.09
CA HIS A 72 -2.52 -3.34 5.01
C HIS A 72 -2.76 -2.74 6.39
N PRO A 73 -3.24 -1.51 6.47
CA PRO A 73 -3.67 -0.93 7.74
C PRO A 73 -4.76 -1.76 8.41
N ASP A 74 -4.64 -1.93 9.72
CA ASP A 74 -5.68 -2.51 10.57
C ASP A 74 -5.71 -1.73 11.89
N VAL A 75 -6.31 -0.54 11.82
CA VAL A 75 -6.27 0.49 12.88
C VAL A 75 -6.99 0.02 14.14
N MET A 76 -8.04 -0.79 13.98
CA MET A 76 -8.85 -1.24 15.10
C MET A 76 -8.37 -2.59 15.68
N ASN A 77 -7.29 -3.14 15.17
CA ASN A 77 -6.75 -4.42 15.65
C ASN A 77 -5.93 -4.23 16.93
N GLU A 78 -6.57 -4.54 18.04
CA GLU A 78 -5.99 -4.61 19.37
C GLU A 78 -6.14 -6.04 19.90
N PRO A 79 -5.22 -6.97 19.62
CA PRO A 79 -5.27 -8.30 20.17
C PRO A 79 -5.09 -8.26 21.71
N TYR A 80 -5.56 -9.29 22.41
CA TYR A 80 -5.32 -9.44 23.84
C TYR A 80 -3.84 -9.75 24.08
N THR A 81 -3.03 -8.69 24.19
CA THR A 81 -1.58 -8.77 24.43
C THR A 81 -1.18 -7.67 25.40
N PHE A 82 -0.37 -8.01 26.39
CA PHE A 82 0.04 -7.06 27.44
C PHE A 82 1.27 -7.55 28.21
N ALA A 83 2.03 -6.61 28.73
CA ALA A 83 3.05 -6.88 29.72
C ALA A 83 2.50 -6.61 31.13
N ALA A 84 2.97 -7.36 32.13
CA ALA A 84 2.59 -7.16 33.53
C ALA A 84 3.79 -7.35 34.46
N ILE A 85 3.70 -6.77 35.65
CA ILE A 85 4.66 -6.93 36.73
C ILE A 85 3.94 -7.33 38.00
N TYR A 86 4.50 -8.29 38.74
CA TYR A 86 4.09 -8.61 40.09
C TYR A 86 5.25 -8.32 41.06
N VAL A 87 4.94 -7.70 42.19
CA VAL A 87 5.91 -7.47 43.29
C VAL A 87 5.49 -8.26 44.54
N LYS A 88 6.35 -9.15 44.94
CA LYS A 88 6.12 -10.06 46.08
C LYS A 88 5.96 -9.31 47.39
N GLY A 89 4.93 -9.64 48.14
CA GLY A 89 4.67 -9.07 49.47
C GLY A 89 4.07 -7.66 49.46
N VAL A 90 3.68 -7.16 48.29
CA VAL A 90 2.95 -5.90 48.15
C VAL A 90 1.47 -6.21 47.96
N GLU A 91 0.59 -5.57 48.73
CA GLU A 91 -0.85 -5.68 48.57
C GLU A 91 -1.22 -5.09 47.19
N ASN A 92 -2.00 -5.82 46.41
CA ASN A 92 -2.31 -5.46 45.01
C ASN A 92 -1.07 -5.23 44.14
N GLY A 93 0.02 -5.91 44.42
CA GLY A 93 1.33 -5.76 43.79
C GLY A 93 1.43 -6.25 42.32
N ALA A 94 0.32 -6.62 41.70
CA ALA A 94 0.27 -6.99 40.28
C ALA A 94 -0.41 -5.89 39.44
N LYS A 95 0.28 -5.41 38.40
CA LYS A 95 -0.26 -4.40 37.52
C LYS A 95 0.15 -4.68 36.07
N VAL A 96 -0.75 -4.38 35.13
CA VAL A 96 -0.41 -4.27 33.71
C VAL A 96 0.54 -3.07 33.54
N LEU A 97 1.57 -3.23 32.74
CA LEU A 97 2.57 -2.20 32.47
C LEU A 97 2.04 -1.17 31.47
N GLU A 98 0.92 -0.57 31.85
CA GLU A 98 0.21 0.46 31.09
C GLU A 98 -0.34 1.51 32.06
N GLY A 99 -0.52 2.74 31.56
CA GLY A 99 -1.30 3.79 32.21
C GLY A 99 -2.82 3.55 32.09
N GLN A 100 -3.61 4.50 32.51
CA GLN A 100 -5.07 4.41 32.48
C GLN A 100 -5.60 4.28 31.06
N VAL A 101 -6.64 3.47 30.89
CA VAL A 101 -7.29 3.28 29.57
C VAL A 101 -7.96 4.59 29.13
N PRO A 102 -7.72 5.07 27.91
CA PRO A 102 -8.41 6.23 27.38
C PRO A 102 -9.94 6.06 27.42
N THR A 103 -10.66 7.10 27.87
CA THR A 103 -12.10 7.02 28.09
C THR A 103 -12.89 6.66 26.81
N TRP A 104 -12.41 7.12 25.64
CA TRP A 104 -13.06 6.81 24.37
C TRP A 104 -13.03 5.31 24.02
N LYS A 105 -12.06 4.55 24.54
CA LYS A 105 -11.98 3.09 24.37
C LYS A 105 -12.97 2.33 25.26
N LEU A 106 -13.30 2.88 26.43
CA LEU A 106 -14.19 2.21 27.39
C LEU A 106 -15.63 2.12 26.89
N PHE A 107 -16.08 3.11 26.11
CA PHE A 107 -17.44 3.16 25.62
C PHE A 107 -17.63 2.47 24.26
N GLY A 108 -16.55 2.21 23.54
CA GLY A 108 -16.57 1.57 22.23
C GLY A 108 -17.37 2.33 21.16
N PRO A 109 -17.63 1.73 20.01
CA PRO A 109 -18.51 2.28 18.99
C PRO A 109 -19.96 2.33 19.48
N ALA A 110 -20.78 3.21 18.87
CA ALA A 110 -22.20 3.28 19.13
C ALA A 110 -22.83 1.88 19.10
N GLN A 111 -23.69 1.57 20.10
CA GLN A 111 -24.36 0.28 20.29
C GLN A 111 -23.49 -0.85 20.89
N SER A 112 -22.23 -0.66 21.17
CA SER A 112 -21.41 -1.66 21.86
C SER A 112 -21.77 -1.83 23.35
N GLY A 113 -22.35 -0.81 23.96
CA GLY A 113 -22.95 -0.78 25.30
C GLY A 113 -22.01 -1.02 26.49
N LEU A 114 -21.07 -1.90 26.37
CA LEU A 114 -20.21 -2.39 27.46
C LEU A 114 -18.71 -2.31 27.16
N GLY A 115 -18.33 -1.52 26.18
CA GLY A 115 -16.97 -1.55 25.68
C GLY A 115 -16.69 -2.83 24.86
N ARG A 116 -15.43 -3.09 24.57
CA ARG A 116 -15.04 -4.28 23.81
C ARG A 116 -14.77 -5.45 24.74
N GLY A 117 -15.37 -6.61 24.48
CA GLY A 117 -14.93 -7.88 25.02
C GLY A 117 -13.47 -8.19 24.63
N ASP A 118 -12.87 -9.19 25.26
CA ASP A 118 -11.48 -9.62 24.98
C ASP A 118 -10.42 -8.53 25.15
N LYS A 119 -10.57 -7.63 26.13
CA LYS A 119 -9.60 -6.55 26.42
C LYS A 119 -9.11 -6.60 27.86
N THR A 120 -7.95 -6.03 28.10
CA THR A 120 -7.33 -5.91 29.43
C THR A 120 -7.88 -4.75 30.26
N TYR A 121 -8.91 -4.03 29.79
CA TYR A 121 -9.32 -2.73 30.32
C TYR A 121 -9.73 -2.73 31.79
N GLY A 122 -10.25 -3.85 32.31
CA GLY A 122 -10.60 -4.03 33.72
C GLY A 122 -9.44 -4.42 34.63
N LEU A 123 -8.23 -4.69 34.10
CA LEU A 123 -7.08 -5.09 34.93
C LEU A 123 -6.41 -3.87 35.58
N PRO A 124 -5.81 -4.04 36.79
CA PRO A 124 -5.09 -2.97 37.50
C PRO A 124 -3.93 -2.43 36.67
N ARG A 125 -3.82 -1.10 36.59
CA ARG A 125 -2.80 -0.36 35.85
C ARG A 125 -2.04 0.63 36.72
N PHE A 126 -0.97 1.18 36.18
CA PHE A 126 -0.24 2.29 36.80
C PHE A 126 -1.09 3.57 36.81
N GLU A 127 -0.96 4.36 37.88
CA GLU A 127 -1.73 5.60 38.06
C GLU A 127 -1.28 6.69 37.07
N GLU A 128 0.03 6.79 36.83
CA GLU A 128 0.63 7.83 35.96
C GLU A 128 1.36 7.19 34.79
N ALA A 129 1.16 7.78 33.60
CA ALA A 129 1.94 7.49 32.39
C ALA A 129 2.42 8.81 31.77
N VAL A 130 3.64 8.79 31.28
CA VAL A 130 4.25 9.93 30.57
C VAL A 130 4.92 9.42 29.31
N PHE A 131 4.40 9.81 28.15
CA PHE A 131 4.94 9.41 26.85
C PHE A 131 5.91 10.47 26.31
N GLN A 132 6.97 10.03 25.63
CA GLN A 132 7.85 10.89 24.87
C GLN A 132 8.29 10.23 23.57
N ALA A 133 8.06 10.91 22.44
CA ALA A 133 8.58 10.52 21.15
C ALA A 133 10.01 11.04 20.94
N ARG A 134 10.89 10.17 20.47
CA ARG A 134 12.23 10.47 19.95
C ARG A 134 12.50 9.55 18.76
N PHE A 135 11.76 9.77 17.68
CA PHE A 135 11.78 8.87 16.50
C PHE A 135 13.20 8.46 16.13
N PRO A 136 13.50 7.18 15.90
CA PRO A 136 12.59 6.01 15.85
C PRO A 136 12.32 5.32 17.20
N PHE A 137 12.59 6.00 18.32
CA PHE A 137 12.31 5.54 19.68
C PHE A 137 11.12 6.27 20.27
N ALA A 138 10.37 5.58 21.12
CA ALA A 138 9.38 6.19 21.99
C ALA A 138 9.52 5.62 23.41
N THR A 139 9.24 6.43 24.43
CA THR A 139 9.29 5.97 25.82
C THR A 139 7.99 6.26 26.54
N VAL A 140 7.63 5.38 27.48
CA VAL A 140 6.53 5.57 28.42
C VAL A 140 7.06 5.34 29.84
N ASP A 141 7.12 6.41 30.63
CA ASP A 141 7.45 6.32 32.03
C ASP A 141 6.15 6.04 32.84
N LEU A 142 6.16 4.99 33.65
CA LEU A 142 5.03 4.56 34.47
C LEU A 142 5.36 4.72 35.95
N LYS A 143 4.46 5.36 36.71
CA LYS A 143 4.59 5.53 38.16
C LYS A 143 3.27 5.22 38.85
N ASP A 144 3.39 4.68 40.05
CA ASP A 144 2.27 4.41 40.91
C ASP A 144 2.70 4.48 42.38
N LYS A 145 1.89 5.12 43.21
CA LYS A 145 2.21 5.37 44.62
C LYS A 145 2.24 4.06 45.46
N ASP A 146 1.48 3.06 45.01
CA ASP A 146 1.34 1.79 45.71
C ASP A 146 2.38 0.74 45.30
N MET A 147 3.21 1.10 44.25
CA MET A 147 4.25 0.21 43.76
C MET A 147 5.64 0.67 44.20
N PRO A 148 6.47 -0.23 44.77
CA PRO A 148 7.83 0.10 45.22
C PRO A 148 8.85 0.18 44.07
N LEU A 149 8.38 0.27 42.84
CA LEU A 149 9.19 0.40 41.64
C LEU A 149 8.58 1.40 40.65
N ALA A 150 9.44 2.04 39.88
CA ALA A 150 9.08 2.74 38.66
C ALA A 150 9.38 1.86 37.45
N ALA A 151 8.53 1.93 36.43
CA ALA A 151 8.77 1.23 35.16
C ALA A 151 8.92 2.22 34.01
N LYS A 152 9.78 1.89 33.06
CA LYS A 152 9.93 2.62 31.80
C LYS A 152 9.87 1.65 30.63
N ILE A 153 9.01 1.94 29.67
CA ILE A 153 8.94 1.21 28.41
C ILE A 153 9.70 2.00 27.36
N THR A 154 10.54 1.34 26.56
CA THR A 154 11.13 1.93 25.36
C THR A 154 10.75 1.06 24.15
N GLY A 155 9.98 1.63 23.23
CA GLY A 155 9.58 0.97 21.98
C GLY A 155 10.39 1.49 20.80
N TRP A 156 10.87 0.58 19.94
CA TRP A 156 11.62 0.95 18.75
C TRP A 156 11.72 -0.16 17.70
N SER A 157 12.10 0.20 16.50
CA SER A 157 12.54 -0.69 15.43
C SER A 157 13.60 0.03 14.59
N PRO A 158 14.44 -0.66 13.81
CA PRO A 158 15.51 -0.04 13.04
C PRO A 158 15.00 1.06 12.09
N PHE A 159 15.70 2.19 12.08
CA PHE A 159 15.54 3.27 11.11
C PHE A 159 16.90 3.93 10.90
N ILE A 160 17.53 3.60 9.77
CA ILE A 160 18.90 3.96 9.48
C ILE A 160 18.91 4.64 8.11
N PRO A 161 18.96 5.97 8.03
CA PRO A 161 19.04 6.68 6.76
C PRO A 161 20.10 6.09 5.83
N THR A 162 19.77 6.01 4.54
CA THR A 162 20.52 5.36 3.45
C THR A 162 20.58 3.84 3.47
N ASP A 163 20.20 3.18 4.57
CA ASP A 163 20.11 1.73 4.69
C ASP A 163 18.63 1.29 4.72
N ALA A 164 18.00 1.28 3.56
CA ALA A 164 16.59 0.88 3.40
C ALA A 164 16.38 -0.59 3.80
N ASP A 165 17.37 -1.45 3.59
CA ASP A 165 17.26 -2.88 3.81
C ASP A 165 17.17 -3.23 5.30
N ASN A 166 17.98 -2.61 6.13
CA ASN A 166 17.90 -2.77 7.57
C ASN A 166 16.75 -1.96 8.19
N SER A 167 16.28 -0.92 7.51
CA SER A 167 15.09 -0.17 7.92
C SER A 167 13.77 -0.83 7.49
N SER A 168 13.82 -1.93 6.69
CA SER A 168 12.67 -2.73 6.22
C SER A 168 12.58 -4.10 6.91
N LEU A 169 13.22 -4.30 8.06
CA LEU A 169 13.15 -5.57 8.78
C LEU A 169 11.79 -5.76 9.44
N PRO A 170 11.22 -6.99 9.39
CA PRO A 170 9.96 -7.31 10.06
C PRO A 170 10.20 -7.58 11.55
N VAL A 171 10.62 -6.53 12.28
CA VAL A 171 10.99 -6.63 13.69
C VAL A 171 10.53 -5.42 14.50
N GLY A 172 10.30 -5.64 15.78
CA GLY A 172 10.04 -4.60 16.77
C GLY A 172 10.60 -4.97 18.14
N VAL A 173 10.81 -3.98 19.00
CA VAL A 173 11.36 -4.16 20.34
C VAL A 173 10.59 -3.35 21.34
N LEU A 174 10.31 -3.97 22.49
CA LEU A 174 9.86 -3.28 23.70
C LEU A 174 10.85 -3.61 24.84
N GLU A 175 11.47 -2.59 25.40
CA GLU A 175 12.34 -2.71 26.56
C GLU A 175 11.59 -2.23 27.80
N TYR A 176 11.48 -3.11 28.79
CA TYR A 176 10.87 -2.83 30.09
C TYR A 176 11.96 -2.68 31.14
N GLN A 177 12.19 -1.46 31.58
CA GLN A 177 13.18 -1.11 32.59
C GLN A 177 12.48 -0.89 33.93
N PHE A 178 12.96 -1.57 34.97
CA PHE A 178 12.41 -1.50 36.33
C PHE A 178 13.46 -0.93 37.29
N THR A 179 13.10 0.12 38.01
CA THR A 179 13.94 0.72 39.04
C THR A 179 13.27 0.57 40.41
N ASN A 180 13.95 -0.08 41.33
CA ASN A 180 13.45 -0.20 42.74
C ASN A 180 13.56 1.19 43.39
N THR A 181 12.40 1.79 43.70
CA THR A 181 12.29 3.09 44.37
C THR A 181 12.19 3.02 45.85
N SER A 182 12.15 1.80 46.43
CA SER A 182 12.04 1.59 47.85
C SER A 182 13.41 1.44 48.54
N GLY A 183 13.42 1.56 49.88
CA GLY A 183 14.62 1.32 50.71
C GLY A 183 14.94 -0.14 50.98
N LYS A 184 14.24 -1.11 50.34
CA LYS A 184 14.40 -2.56 50.59
C LYS A 184 14.59 -3.31 49.29
N ALA A 185 15.28 -4.43 49.30
CA ALA A 185 15.32 -5.34 48.16
C ALA A 185 13.90 -5.89 47.87
N ILE A 186 13.55 -5.99 46.60
CA ILE A 186 12.28 -6.51 46.13
C ILE A 186 12.49 -7.69 45.19
N GLU A 187 11.58 -8.67 45.28
CA GLU A 187 11.45 -9.77 44.33
C GLU A 187 10.25 -9.48 43.41
N THR A 188 10.41 -9.61 42.12
CA THR A 188 9.35 -9.31 41.14
C THR A 188 9.30 -10.38 40.06
N VAL A 189 8.15 -10.51 39.40
CA VAL A 189 8.00 -11.32 38.20
C VAL A 189 7.44 -10.45 37.10
N PHE A 190 8.24 -10.22 36.07
CA PHE A 190 7.77 -9.65 34.81
C PHE A 190 7.09 -10.74 33.97
N SER A 191 6.03 -10.41 33.24
CA SER A 191 5.46 -11.29 32.23
C SER A 191 5.05 -10.55 30.98
N TYR A 192 5.21 -11.20 29.83
CA TYR A 192 4.60 -10.78 28.57
C TYR A 192 3.62 -11.86 28.11
N ASN A 193 2.39 -11.46 27.86
CA ASN A 193 1.25 -12.36 27.70
C ASN A 193 0.52 -12.02 26.40
N THR A 194 0.17 -13.01 25.60
CA THR A 194 -0.60 -12.79 24.37
C THR A 194 -1.53 -13.96 24.05
N LYS A 195 -2.76 -13.63 23.64
CA LYS A 195 -3.64 -14.56 22.95
C LYS A 195 -3.02 -14.93 21.60
N ASN A 196 -3.28 -16.14 21.12
CA ASN A 196 -2.92 -16.50 19.77
C ASN A 196 -3.87 -15.79 18.81
N PHE A 197 -3.35 -14.82 18.04
CA PHE A 197 -4.15 -13.97 17.15
C PHE A 197 -3.71 -14.02 15.68
N ILE A 198 -2.68 -14.82 15.36
CA ILE A 198 -2.15 -14.82 13.98
C ILE A 198 -3.12 -15.48 13.00
N ASP A 199 -3.57 -16.71 13.27
CA ASP A 199 -4.52 -17.42 12.39
C ASP A 199 -5.65 -18.13 13.21
N GLY A 200 -6.05 -17.54 14.32
CA GLY A 200 -7.23 -17.91 15.11
C GLY A 200 -7.25 -19.31 15.78
N GLN A 201 -6.68 -20.33 15.18
CA GLN A 201 -6.59 -21.70 15.70
C GLN A 201 -5.18 -22.30 15.56
N GLY A 202 -4.18 -21.49 15.25
CA GLY A 202 -2.82 -21.92 15.01
C GLY A 202 -2.13 -22.53 16.24
N THR A 203 -1.10 -23.28 16.00
CA THR A 203 -0.23 -23.86 17.02
C THR A 203 0.71 -22.81 17.62
N ILE A 204 1.22 -23.10 18.81
CA ILE A 204 2.30 -22.32 19.42
C ILE A 204 3.50 -23.25 19.62
N ARG A 205 4.64 -22.90 19.01
CA ARG A 205 5.89 -23.60 19.21
C ARG A 205 6.87 -22.83 20.08
N GLY A 206 7.83 -23.52 20.67
CA GLY A 206 8.88 -22.92 21.44
C GLY A 206 9.98 -22.29 20.56
N VAL A 207 10.55 -21.21 21.06
CA VAL A 207 11.80 -20.60 20.64
C VAL A 207 12.63 -20.32 21.90
N LYS A 208 13.93 -20.07 21.78
CA LYS A 208 14.78 -19.77 22.94
C LYS A 208 14.20 -18.58 23.72
N ASN A 209 13.88 -18.82 25.00
CA ASN A 209 13.31 -17.83 25.93
C ASN A 209 11.99 -17.17 25.46
N GLY A 210 11.17 -17.89 24.70
CA GLY A 210 9.91 -17.38 24.19
C GLY A 210 9.14 -18.38 23.36
N PHE A 211 8.24 -17.89 22.56
CA PHE A 211 7.31 -18.69 21.77
C PHE A 211 7.06 -18.06 20.39
N VAL A 212 6.49 -18.86 19.50
CA VAL A 212 6.03 -18.43 18.18
C VAL A 212 4.55 -18.71 18.07
N LEU A 213 3.77 -17.70 17.73
CA LEU A 213 2.43 -17.84 17.20
C LEU A 213 2.58 -18.22 15.71
N GLU A 214 2.30 -19.49 15.40
CA GLU A 214 2.50 -20.02 14.04
C GLU A 214 1.34 -19.61 13.14
N SER A 215 1.66 -19.29 11.90
CA SER A 215 0.68 -19.17 10.82
C SER A 215 0.42 -20.56 10.21
N ASP A 216 -0.74 -20.76 9.59
CA ASP A 216 -1.06 -21.98 8.83
C ASP A 216 -0.13 -22.16 7.59
N GLN A 217 0.60 -21.12 7.24
CA GLN A 217 1.60 -21.13 6.18
C GLN A 217 2.95 -21.63 6.70
N ASN A 218 3.59 -22.50 5.96
CA ASN A 218 4.87 -23.10 6.34
C ASN A 218 5.95 -22.06 6.69
N ASN A 219 6.65 -22.28 7.81
CA ASN A 219 7.75 -21.44 8.29
C ASN A 219 7.40 -19.99 8.62
N SER A 220 6.11 -19.66 8.72
CA SER A 220 5.59 -18.33 8.97
C SER A 220 5.02 -18.17 10.38
N GLY A 221 4.97 -16.94 10.89
CA GLY A 221 4.41 -16.63 12.20
C GLY A 221 5.01 -15.36 12.82
N LEU A 222 4.69 -15.19 14.13
CA LEU A 222 5.22 -14.12 14.98
C LEU A 222 5.95 -14.72 16.17
N ALA A 223 7.25 -14.50 16.29
CA ALA A 223 8.05 -14.84 17.45
C ALA A 223 8.05 -13.71 18.48
N ILE A 224 7.84 -14.06 19.75
CA ILE A 224 7.94 -13.17 20.91
C ILE A 224 8.85 -13.84 21.93
N TYR A 225 10.00 -13.22 22.22
CA TYR A 225 11.00 -13.80 23.10
C TYR A 225 11.81 -12.72 23.84
N VAL A 226 12.48 -13.09 24.90
CA VAL A 226 13.23 -12.17 25.77
C VAL A 226 14.72 -12.48 25.83
N ASP A 227 15.53 -11.47 26.02
CA ASP A 227 16.98 -11.57 26.20
C ASP A 227 17.34 -11.85 27.66
N ASN A 228 16.75 -12.92 28.25
CA ASN A 228 16.99 -13.27 29.64
C ASN A 228 17.02 -14.78 29.85
N ALA A 229 18.14 -15.28 30.35
CA ALA A 229 18.35 -16.72 30.53
C ALA A 229 17.48 -17.34 31.63
N ALA A 230 16.90 -16.53 32.54
CA ALA A 230 15.98 -17.00 33.60
C ALA A 230 14.53 -17.04 33.14
N ALA A 231 14.28 -16.81 31.85
CA ALA A 231 12.92 -16.85 31.31
C ALA A 231 12.29 -18.23 31.40
N VAL A 232 11.02 -18.25 31.80
CA VAL A 232 10.16 -19.45 31.84
C VAL A 232 8.96 -19.21 30.94
N VAL A 233 8.56 -20.22 30.16
CA VAL A 233 7.55 -20.04 29.10
C VAL A 233 6.36 -20.98 29.34
N ASP A 234 5.16 -20.39 29.39
CA ASP A 234 3.89 -21.11 29.26
C ASP A 234 3.47 -21.07 27.78
N HIS A 235 3.69 -22.17 27.05
CA HIS A 235 3.36 -22.28 25.64
C HIS A 235 1.88 -22.56 25.37
N CYS A 236 1.08 -22.79 26.39
CA CYS A 236 -0.34 -23.06 26.21
C CYS A 236 -1.16 -22.64 27.41
N TRP A 237 -1.92 -21.57 27.26
CA TRP A 237 -2.92 -21.19 28.25
C TRP A 237 -3.97 -22.26 28.43
N PHE A 238 -4.83 -22.11 29.46
CA PHE A 238 -5.88 -23.07 29.76
C PHE A 238 -6.82 -23.30 28.54
N ARG A 239 -7.13 -24.57 28.26
CA ARG A 239 -7.98 -25.00 27.13
C ARG A 239 -9.32 -25.64 27.60
N GLY A 240 -9.80 -25.33 28.78
CA GLY A 240 -11.05 -25.89 29.29
C GLY A 240 -12.29 -25.14 28.77
N ALA A 241 -13.45 -25.85 28.76
CA ALA A 241 -14.69 -25.31 28.19
C ALA A 241 -15.44 -24.31 29.10
N TRP A 242 -15.17 -24.32 30.41
CA TRP A 242 -15.98 -23.59 31.41
C TRP A 242 -15.23 -22.42 32.08
N PHE A 243 -13.95 -22.21 31.76
CA PHE A 243 -13.15 -21.09 32.26
C PHE A 243 -12.50 -20.38 31.10
N ASP A 244 -12.51 -19.06 31.15
CA ASP A 244 -11.76 -18.33 30.17
C ASP A 244 -10.25 -18.33 30.47
N PRO A 245 -9.41 -18.54 29.48
CA PRO A 245 -7.96 -18.62 29.67
C PRO A 245 -7.35 -17.32 30.19
N GLN A 246 -7.95 -16.17 29.92
CA GLN A 246 -7.45 -14.86 30.32
C GLN A 246 -7.56 -14.64 31.82
N THR A 247 -8.68 -15.05 32.43
CA THR A 247 -8.84 -15.03 33.88
C THR A 247 -7.81 -15.92 34.55
N VAL A 248 -7.54 -17.12 34.04
CA VAL A 248 -6.52 -18.02 34.59
C VAL A 248 -5.12 -17.42 34.49
N VAL A 249 -4.78 -16.76 33.36
CA VAL A 249 -3.50 -16.05 33.18
C VAL A 249 -3.36 -14.93 34.20
N TRP A 250 -4.40 -14.09 34.33
CA TRP A 250 -4.37 -13.02 35.33
C TRP A 250 -4.23 -13.52 36.75
N ASP A 251 -4.89 -14.63 37.09
CA ASP A 251 -4.73 -15.27 38.39
C ASP A 251 -3.29 -15.74 38.67
N ASN A 252 -2.61 -16.26 37.67
CA ASN A 252 -1.19 -16.60 37.80
C ASN A 252 -0.35 -15.34 38.05
N ILE A 253 -0.58 -14.28 37.32
CA ILE A 253 0.15 -13.01 37.44
C ILE A 253 -0.08 -12.40 38.84
N ARG A 254 -1.33 -12.25 39.27
CA ARG A 254 -1.65 -11.57 40.54
C ARG A 254 -1.14 -12.27 41.77
N TYR A 255 -0.86 -13.59 41.67
CA TYR A 255 -0.26 -14.38 42.76
C TYR A 255 1.22 -14.68 42.56
N GLY A 256 1.84 -14.07 41.50
CA GLY A 256 3.26 -14.28 41.19
C GLY A 256 3.60 -15.73 40.83
N ARG A 257 2.64 -16.47 40.28
CA ARG A 257 2.85 -17.85 39.85
C ARG A 257 3.49 -17.85 38.46
N ILE A 258 4.56 -18.62 38.34
CA ILE A 258 5.25 -18.83 37.05
C ILE A 258 4.75 -20.16 36.49
N ALA A 259 4.03 -20.13 35.38
CA ALA A 259 3.60 -21.34 34.70
C ALA A 259 4.71 -21.76 33.68
N ASP A 260 5.09 -23.03 33.75
CA ASP A 260 6.01 -23.69 32.84
C ASP A 260 5.28 -24.79 32.09
N LYS A 261 4.96 -24.59 30.82
CA LYS A 261 4.28 -25.59 30.01
C LYS A 261 4.94 -25.71 28.65
N GLN A 262 5.19 -26.94 28.27
CA GLN A 262 5.75 -27.25 26.96
C GLN A 262 4.72 -27.02 25.83
N PRO A 263 5.18 -26.80 24.57
CA PRO A 263 4.29 -26.74 23.44
C PRO A 263 3.38 -27.98 23.33
N VAL A 264 2.13 -27.76 22.97
CA VAL A 264 1.12 -28.81 22.84
C VAL A 264 0.81 -29.10 21.37
N LYS A 265 0.33 -30.32 21.11
CA LYS A 265 -0.23 -30.63 19.78
C LYS A 265 -1.59 -29.93 19.60
N GLY A 266 -1.77 -29.28 18.44
CA GLY A 266 -3.00 -28.57 18.08
C GLY A 266 -3.09 -27.17 18.68
N ALA A 267 -4.26 -26.57 18.58
CA ALA A 267 -4.49 -25.16 18.92
C ALA A 267 -4.16 -24.82 20.37
N ALA A 268 -3.44 -23.73 20.57
CA ALA A 268 -3.14 -23.11 21.86
C ALA A 268 -3.78 -21.72 21.93
N PRO A 269 -4.60 -21.42 22.98
CA PRO A 269 -5.30 -20.13 23.09
C PRO A 269 -4.39 -18.91 23.20
N GLY A 270 -3.18 -19.11 23.76
CA GLY A 270 -2.20 -18.06 23.98
C GLY A 270 -0.98 -18.60 24.71
N ALA A 271 0.02 -17.74 24.90
CA ALA A 271 1.27 -18.04 25.59
C ALA A 271 1.72 -16.88 26.47
N SER A 272 2.61 -17.17 27.41
CA SER A 272 3.23 -16.19 28.31
C SER A 272 4.71 -16.49 28.48
N VAL A 273 5.52 -15.45 28.56
CA VAL A 273 6.90 -15.54 29.02
C VAL A 273 7.03 -14.81 30.36
N TYR A 274 7.68 -15.44 31.33
CA TYR A 274 7.89 -14.93 32.70
C TYR A 274 9.37 -14.73 32.96
N VAL A 275 9.73 -13.61 33.59
CA VAL A 275 11.12 -13.32 34.00
C VAL A 275 11.14 -12.94 35.47
N PRO A 276 11.63 -13.79 36.36
CA PRO A 276 11.83 -13.42 37.75
C PRO A 276 13.01 -12.47 37.90
N LEU A 277 12.84 -11.44 38.71
CA LEU A 277 13.85 -10.40 38.93
C LEU A 277 13.95 -10.13 40.46
N ALA A 278 15.19 -9.88 40.93
CA ALA A 278 15.45 -9.33 42.26
C ALA A 278 16.15 -8.00 42.08
N LEU A 279 15.68 -6.94 42.75
CA LEU A 279 16.25 -5.60 42.65
C LEU A 279 16.63 -5.09 44.03
N GLN A 280 17.89 -4.69 44.21
CA GLN A 280 18.35 -3.94 45.37
C GLN A 280 17.77 -2.53 45.38
N PRO A 281 17.75 -1.82 46.55
CA PRO A 281 17.37 -0.40 46.56
C PRO A 281 18.12 0.43 45.54
N GLY A 282 17.40 1.16 44.70
CA GLY A 282 17.96 1.98 43.61
C GLY A 282 18.46 1.20 42.39
N GLU A 283 18.47 -0.13 42.42
CA GLU A 283 18.90 -0.95 41.30
C GLU A 283 17.89 -0.87 40.14
N THR A 284 18.43 -0.87 38.90
CA THR A 284 17.66 -0.88 37.68
C THR A 284 18.00 -2.13 36.87
N LYS A 285 16.95 -2.85 36.42
CA LYS A 285 17.08 -3.98 35.49
C LYS A 285 16.16 -3.82 34.29
N THR A 286 16.58 -4.31 33.15
CA THR A 286 15.83 -4.25 31.89
C THR A 286 15.52 -5.65 31.38
N VAL A 287 14.29 -5.84 30.91
CA VAL A 287 13.86 -7.00 30.15
C VAL A 287 13.52 -6.51 28.74
N ARG A 288 14.20 -7.04 27.74
CA ARG A 288 13.93 -6.74 26.32
C ARG A 288 13.03 -7.82 25.75
N VAL A 289 11.90 -7.42 25.19
CA VAL A 289 10.98 -8.27 24.44
C VAL A 289 11.19 -8.02 22.97
N ASN A 290 11.59 -9.04 22.24
CA ASN A 290 11.81 -9.01 20.81
C ASN A 290 10.60 -9.57 20.08
N PHE A 291 10.18 -8.89 19.03
CA PHE A 291 9.13 -9.28 18.10
C PHE A 291 9.76 -9.47 16.73
N CYS A 292 9.71 -10.68 16.21
CA CYS A 292 10.14 -10.97 14.85
C CYS A 292 8.98 -11.66 14.13
N TRP A 293 8.63 -11.19 12.95
CA TRP A 293 7.57 -11.84 12.17
C TRP A 293 8.03 -12.20 10.77
N TYR A 294 7.41 -13.21 10.22
CA TYR A 294 7.55 -13.61 8.83
C TYR A 294 6.18 -14.07 8.36
N LEU A 295 5.48 -13.21 7.62
CA LEU A 295 4.13 -13.40 7.13
C LEU A 295 4.08 -12.94 5.67
N PRO A 296 4.78 -13.64 4.74
CA PRO A 296 5.04 -13.16 3.39
C PRO A 296 3.82 -13.19 2.49
N ASP A 297 2.90 -14.12 2.74
CA ASP A 297 1.77 -14.32 1.85
C ASP A 297 0.71 -13.26 2.10
N SER A 298 0.21 -12.70 1.02
CA SER A 298 -0.86 -11.76 1.02
C SER A 298 -1.82 -12.08 -0.14
N ASN A 299 -3.09 -11.74 0.05
CA ASN A 299 -4.08 -11.72 -1.02
C ASN A 299 -4.23 -10.29 -1.60
N LEU A 300 -3.27 -9.42 -1.30
CA LEU A 300 -3.33 -8.03 -1.70
C LEU A 300 -2.99 -7.89 -3.18
N SER A 301 -3.96 -7.40 -3.93
CA SER A 301 -3.83 -7.08 -5.33
C SER A 301 -4.76 -5.90 -5.65
N ILE A 302 -4.24 -4.90 -6.33
CA ILE A 302 -4.93 -3.62 -6.57
C ILE A 302 -4.67 -3.18 -8.01
N GLY A 303 -5.72 -2.74 -8.70
CA GLY A 303 -5.61 -2.09 -9.99
C GLY A 303 -5.42 -3.04 -11.18
N GLY A 304 -5.94 -4.24 -11.10
CA GLY A 304 -5.88 -5.21 -12.20
C GLY A 304 -5.11 -6.47 -11.84
N ALA A 305 -5.48 -7.06 -10.72
CA ALA A 305 -4.99 -8.40 -10.42
C ALA A 305 -5.51 -9.39 -11.45
N ARG A 306 -4.60 -10.08 -12.09
CA ARG A 306 -4.93 -11.29 -12.79
C ARG A 306 -5.59 -12.27 -11.83
N LYS A 307 -6.88 -12.46 -11.96
CA LYS A 307 -7.49 -13.68 -11.49
C LYS A 307 -7.13 -14.73 -12.53
N VAL A 308 -6.17 -15.58 -12.22
CA VAL A 308 -5.95 -16.81 -13.00
C VAL A 308 -7.24 -17.61 -12.92
N GLY A 309 -8.08 -17.46 -13.91
CA GLY A 309 -9.37 -18.10 -13.99
C GLY A 309 -9.84 -18.04 -15.43
N GLN A 310 -10.58 -19.05 -15.87
CA GLN A 310 -11.02 -19.11 -17.25
C GLN A 310 -12.35 -18.35 -17.40
N ALA A 311 -12.36 -17.31 -18.21
CA ALA A 311 -13.58 -16.84 -18.82
C ALA A 311 -14.26 -18.00 -19.60
N PHE A 312 -15.54 -17.97 -19.75
CA PHE A 312 -16.32 -18.98 -20.50
C PHE A 312 -16.42 -20.39 -19.88
N THR A 313 -15.97 -20.63 -18.65
CA THR A 313 -16.07 -21.95 -17.99
C THR A 313 -17.49 -22.37 -17.61
N GLY A 314 -18.46 -21.55 -17.81
CA GLY A 314 -19.85 -21.81 -17.44
C GLY A 314 -20.78 -22.06 -18.61
N MET A 315 -21.85 -21.33 -18.63
CA MET A 315 -22.86 -21.24 -19.65
C MET A 315 -23.03 -19.77 -20.08
N PRO A 316 -23.72 -19.48 -21.18
CA PRO A 316 -24.07 -18.12 -21.57
C PRO A 316 -24.70 -17.34 -20.44
N CYS A 317 -24.33 -16.05 -20.33
CA CYS A 317 -24.77 -15.17 -19.27
C CYS A 317 -26.21 -14.66 -19.49
N LYS A 318 -27.01 -14.60 -18.45
CA LYS A 318 -28.37 -14.04 -18.52
C LYS A 318 -28.33 -12.50 -18.42
N GLY A 319 -27.99 -11.86 -19.53
CA GLY A 319 -27.88 -10.39 -19.59
C GLY A 319 -26.69 -9.87 -18.77
N THR A 320 -26.99 -8.99 -17.81
CA THR A 320 -25.98 -8.33 -16.96
C THR A 320 -25.45 -9.28 -15.90
N ALA A 321 -24.13 -9.44 -15.83
CA ALA A 321 -23.46 -10.20 -14.79
C ALA A 321 -23.41 -9.44 -13.45
N SER A 322 -23.15 -10.16 -12.35
CA SER A 322 -23.03 -9.55 -11.02
C SER A 322 -21.83 -8.59 -10.97
N GLY A 323 -22.08 -7.34 -10.59
CA GLY A 323 -21.08 -6.28 -10.51
C GLY A 323 -20.79 -5.54 -11.82
N GLN A 324 -21.43 -5.95 -12.92
CA GLN A 324 -21.34 -5.31 -14.24
C GLN A 324 -22.36 -4.17 -14.37
N GLN A 325 -22.06 -3.16 -15.17
CA GLN A 325 -23.05 -2.17 -15.61
C GLN A 325 -24.15 -2.83 -16.45
N PRO A 326 -25.36 -2.24 -16.58
CA PRO A 326 -26.46 -2.84 -17.31
C PRO A 326 -26.11 -3.13 -18.78
N VAL A 327 -26.13 -4.41 -19.17
CA VAL A 327 -25.89 -4.85 -20.53
C VAL A 327 -27.17 -4.71 -21.36
N SER A 328 -27.04 -4.19 -22.59
CA SER A 328 -28.17 -3.96 -23.51
C SER A 328 -27.75 -4.19 -24.97
N GLY A 329 -28.74 -4.25 -25.87
CA GLY A 329 -28.49 -4.38 -27.32
C GLY A 329 -28.26 -5.82 -27.79
N PHE A 330 -28.42 -6.84 -26.96
CA PHE A 330 -28.38 -8.25 -27.35
C PHE A 330 -29.79 -8.80 -27.68
N VAL A 331 -29.87 -9.97 -28.27
CA VAL A 331 -31.12 -10.63 -28.67
C VAL A 331 -31.49 -11.69 -27.64
N GLY A 332 -32.77 -11.78 -27.27
CA GLY A 332 -33.25 -12.82 -26.38
C GLY A 332 -32.94 -12.57 -24.90
N LYS A 333 -32.42 -13.58 -24.18
CA LYS A 333 -32.23 -13.55 -22.73
C LYS A 333 -30.78 -13.80 -22.30
N GLN A 334 -29.98 -14.38 -23.16
CA GLN A 334 -28.60 -14.79 -22.86
C GLN A 334 -27.65 -14.30 -23.94
N LEU A 335 -26.36 -14.16 -23.59
CA LEU A 335 -25.33 -13.76 -24.52
C LEU A 335 -23.98 -14.36 -24.06
N LEU A 336 -22.99 -14.33 -24.95
CA LEU A 336 -21.60 -14.54 -24.59
C LEU A 336 -21.12 -13.29 -23.83
N ASN A 337 -20.68 -13.49 -22.57
CA ASN A 337 -20.23 -12.42 -21.69
C ASN A 337 -19.08 -12.94 -20.84
N SER A 338 -17.85 -12.51 -21.14
CA SER A 338 -16.66 -12.95 -20.41
C SER A 338 -16.51 -12.32 -19.02
N PHE A 339 -17.26 -11.24 -18.72
CA PHE A 339 -17.31 -10.63 -17.38
C PHE A 339 -18.00 -11.55 -16.35
N ASP A 340 -18.82 -12.51 -16.79
CA ASP A 340 -19.60 -13.35 -15.88
C ASP A 340 -18.69 -14.17 -14.96
N ARG A 341 -19.01 -14.17 -13.66
CA ARG A 341 -18.37 -14.93 -12.55
C ARG A 341 -17.00 -14.45 -12.08
N GLY A 342 -16.41 -13.42 -12.66
CA GLY A 342 -15.10 -12.95 -12.20
C GLY A 342 -14.73 -11.53 -12.58
N GLY A 343 -15.57 -10.84 -13.36
CA GLY A 343 -15.29 -9.48 -13.81
C GLY A 343 -14.17 -9.42 -14.84
N ASP A 344 -13.61 -8.24 -15.04
CA ASP A 344 -12.53 -7.99 -16.01
C ASP A 344 -11.23 -8.79 -15.75
N GLY A 345 -11.11 -9.46 -14.60
CA GLY A 345 -9.90 -10.20 -14.25
C GLY A 345 -9.84 -11.64 -14.76
N LEU A 346 -10.82 -12.13 -15.52
CA LEU A 346 -10.81 -13.48 -16.11
C LEU A 346 -10.34 -13.42 -17.56
N THR A 347 -9.55 -14.40 -17.97
CA THR A 347 -9.09 -14.57 -19.34
C THR A 347 -9.58 -15.87 -19.93
N GLY A 348 -9.70 -15.96 -21.25
CA GLY A 348 -10.10 -17.16 -21.94
C GLY A 348 -10.35 -16.96 -23.42
N ILE A 349 -10.45 -18.08 -24.13
CA ILE A 349 -10.76 -18.10 -25.54
C ILE A 349 -11.89 -19.10 -25.76
N ILE A 350 -12.89 -18.73 -26.57
CA ILE A 350 -13.93 -19.62 -27.03
C ILE A 350 -14.02 -19.53 -28.54
N GLN A 351 -14.23 -20.68 -29.20
CA GLN A 351 -14.34 -20.75 -30.65
C GLN A 351 -15.58 -21.54 -31.14
N SER A 352 -16.13 -21.09 -32.25
CA SER A 352 -17.21 -21.80 -32.94
C SER A 352 -16.72 -23.09 -33.60
N PRO A 353 -17.61 -24.03 -33.92
CA PRO A 353 -17.32 -25.06 -34.92
C PRO A 353 -16.88 -24.46 -36.26
N GLU A 354 -16.10 -25.21 -37.03
CA GLU A 354 -15.83 -24.85 -38.44
C GLU A 354 -17.12 -24.83 -39.26
N PHE A 355 -17.29 -23.78 -40.06
CA PHE A 355 -18.36 -23.67 -41.03
C PHE A 355 -17.82 -23.36 -42.42
N ASN A 356 -18.57 -23.74 -43.46
CA ASN A 356 -18.25 -23.35 -44.84
C ASN A 356 -18.81 -21.97 -45.14
N ILE A 357 -18.01 -21.07 -45.69
CA ILE A 357 -18.45 -19.75 -46.10
C ILE A 357 -19.29 -19.85 -47.35
N GLY A 358 -20.59 -20.12 -47.17
CA GLY A 358 -21.59 -20.24 -48.26
C GLY A 358 -22.43 -18.99 -48.45
N LYS A 359 -22.35 -18.01 -47.55
CA LYS A 359 -23.08 -16.75 -47.54
C LYS A 359 -22.12 -15.58 -47.62
N ARG A 360 -22.61 -14.44 -48.13
CA ARG A 360 -21.75 -13.28 -48.36
C ARG A 360 -21.39 -12.52 -47.10
N TYR A 361 -22.25 -12.45 -46.10
CA TYR A 361 -22.05 -11.66 -44.90
C TYR A 361 -22.13 -12.51 -43.64
N LEU A 362 -21.25 -12.18 -42.67
CA LEU A 362 -21.41 -12.58 -41.27
C LEU A 362 -21.79 -11.32 -40.47
N LYS A 363 -22.91 -11.38 -39.80
CA LYS A 363 -23.42 -10.33 -38.92
C LYS A 363 -23.47 -10.83 -37.50
N PHE A 364 -23.15 -9.95 -36.55
CA PHE A 364 -23.25 -10.27 -35.13
C PHE A 364 -23.29 -8.97 -34.30
N LEU A 365 -23.59 -9.10 -33.02
CA LEU A 365 -23.59 -8.01 -32.05
C LEU A 365 -22.33 -8.12 -31.19
N VAL A 366 -21.67 -6.99 -30.91
CA VAL A 366 -20.44 -6.95 -30.10
C VAL A 366 -20.43 -5.71 -29.18
N GLY A 367 -19.95 -5.87 -27.96
CA GLY A 367 -19.79 -4.84 -26.94
C GLY A 367 -18.58 -5.16 -26.03
N GLY A 368 -18.38 -4.37 -24.97
CA GLY A 368 -17.27 -4.53 -24.04
C GLY A 368 -15.99 -3.81 -24.50
N GLY A 369 -14.82 -4.38 -24.24
CA GLY A 369 -13.52 -3.79 -24.50
C GLY A 369 -13.20 -3.47 -25.95
N SER A 370 -12.25 -2.59 -26.20
CA SER A 370 -11.88 -2.08 -27.53
C SER A 370 -10.47 -2.50 -27.99
N GLN A 371 -9.83 -3.44 -27.30
CA GLN A 371 -8.45 -3.85 -27.56
C GLN A 371 -8.43 -5.03 -28.54
N ALA A 372 -8.07 -4.76 -29.79
CA ALA A 372 -8.17 -5.74 -30.88
C ALA A 372 -7.29 -7.00 -30.70
N ASP A 373 -6.21 -6.88 -29.96
CA ASP A 373 -5.26 -7.94 -29.63
C ASP A 373 -5.62 -8.68 -28.33
N ARG A 374 -6.56 -8.17 -27.54
CA ARG A 374 -6.86 -8.65 -26.19
C ARG A 374 -8.33 -9.02 -25.96
N THR A 375 -9.25 -8.17 -26.42
CA THR A 375 -10.69 -8.33 -26.26
C THR A 375 -11.37 -8.20 -27.62
N SER A 376 -11.55 -9.31 -28.33
CA SER A 376 -11.99 -9.28 -29.73
C SER A 376 -12.77 -10.49 -30.18
N VAL A 377 -13.59 -10.28 -31.19
CA VAL A 377 -14.21 -11.32 -32.01
C VAL A 377 -13.43 -11.40 -33.33
N ASN A 378 -12.97 -12.57 -33.70
CA ASN A 378 -12.10 -12.78 -34.86
C ASN A 378 -12.68 -13.83 -35.82
N LEU A 379 -12.59 -13.60 -37.12
CA LEU A 379 -12.81 -14.61 -38.13
C LEU A 379 -11.49 -15.26 -38.52
N VAL A 380 -11.40 -16.56 -38.39
CA VAL A 380 -10.21 -17.32 -38.77
C VAL A 380 -10.50 -18.15 -40.04
N VAL A 381 -9.68 -17.94 -41.07
CA VAL A 381 -9.73 -18.65 -42.35
C VAL A 381 -8.34 -19.19 -42.66
N ASP A 382 -8.23 -20.47 -42.99
CA ASP A 382 -6.93 -21.14 -43.30
C ASP A 382 -5.89 -20.91 -42.15
N GLY A 383 -6.35 -20.91 -40.90
CA GLY A 383 -5.50 -20.70 -39.68
C GLY A 383 -5.02 -19.26 -39.46
N LYS A 384 -5.54 -18.30 -40.22
CA LYS A 384 -5.18 -16.86 -40.08
C LYS A 384 -6.40 -16.04 -39.70
N ILE A 385 -6.24 -15.11 -38.78
CA ILE A 385 -7.23 -14.06 -38.50
C ILE A 385 -7.29 -13.15 -39.74
N VAL A 386 -8.49 -13.03 -40.32
CA VAL A 386 -8.74 -12.22 -41.52
C VAL A 386 -9.68 -11.04 -41.28
N GLU A 387 -10.49 -11.09 -40.25
CA GLU A 387 -11.36 -10.00 -39.78
C GLU A 387 -11.32 -9.96 -38.25
N THR A 388 -11.39 -8.76 -37.65
CA THR A 388 -11.43 -8.54 -36.21
C THR A 388 -12.47 -7.48 -35.88
N ALA A 389 -13.28 -7.71 -34.87
CA ALA A 389 -14.20 -6.75 -34.28
C ALA A 389 -13.96 -6.64 -32.77
N VAL A 390 -14.18 -5.45 -32.25
CA VAL A 390 -14.04 -5.12 -30.83
C VAL A 390 -15.28 -4.38 -30.34
N GLY A 391 -15.48 -4.31 -29.04
CA GLY A 391 -16.44 -3.41 -28.43
C GLY A 391 -16.01 -1.95 -28.52
N ASN A 392 -16.79 -1.06 -27.92
CA ASN A 392 -16.58 0.37 -27.93
C ASN A 392 -16.51 0.95 -26.50
N GLN A 393 -16.06 0.14 -25.53
CA GLN A 393 -16.04 0.45 -24.10
C GLN A 393 -17.43 0.83 -23.55
N THR A 394 -18.44 0.10 -24.00
CA THR A 394 -19.80 0.17 -23.46
C THR A 394 -20.38 -1.22 -23.27
N GLU A 395 -21.36 -1.33 -22.36
CA GLU A 395 -22.16 -2.54 -22.15
C GLU A 395 -23.33 -2.64 -23.14
N THR A 396 -23.39 -1.76 -24.14
CA THR A 396 -24.38 -1.81 -25.19
C THR A 396 -23.77 -2.42 -26.44
N LEU A 397 -24.27 -3.61 -26.82
CA LEU A 397 -23.80 -4.27 -28.03
C LEU A 397 -24.28 -3.50 -29.27
N SER A 398 -23.43 -3.44 -30.28
CA SER A 398 -23.71 -2.85 -31.58
C SER A 398 -23.45 -3.85 -32.71
N GLU A 399 -24.18 -3.68 -33.82
CA GLU A 399 -24.09 -4.58 -34.96
C GLU A 399 -22.76 -4.40 -35.72
N THR A 400 -22.12 -5.53 -35.99
CA THR A 400 -20.96 -5.65 -36.89
C THR A 400 -21.30 -6.51 -38.09
N VAL A 401 -20.81 -6.11 -39.28
CA VAL A 401 -21.04 -6.80 -40.55
C VAL A 401 -19.73 -7.02 -41.27
N TRP A 402 -19.35 -8.26 -41.50
CA TRP A 402 -18.20 -8.63 -42.34
C TRP A 402 -18.63 -9.10 -43.73
N ASP A 403 -17.94 -8.61 -44.78
CA ASP A 403 -18.16 -9.09 -46.17
C ASP A 403 -17.23 -10.26 -46.45
N LEU A 404 -17.78 -11.47 -46.45
CA LEU A 404 -17.06 -12.72 -46.64
C LEU A 404 -16.77 -13.06 -48.11
N LYS A 405 -17.09 -12.15 -49.03
CA LYS A 405 -16.87 -12.38 -50.47
C LYS A 405 -15.45 -12.85 -50.81
N PRO A 406 -14.37 -12.28 -50.20
CA PRO A 406 -13.00 -12.76 -50.48
C PRO A 406 -12.71 -14.20 -50.05
N TYR A 407 -13.53 -14.76 -49.16
CA TYR A 407 -13.29 -16.06 -48.51
C TYR A 407 -14.33 -17.11 -48.91
N GLN A 408 -15.17 -16.84 -49.91
CA GLN A 408 -16.23 -17.75 -50.40
C GLN A 408 -15.70 -19.13 -50.68
N GLY A 409 -16.45 -20.17 -50.22
CA GLY A 409 -16.10 -21.56 -50.39
C GLY A 409 -15.01 -22.11 -49.46
N LYS A 410 -14.39 -21.26 -48.65
CA LYS A 410 -13.42 -21.68 -47.65
C LYS A 410 -14.09 -22.08 -46.35
N LYS A 411 -13.35 -22.81 -45.52
CA LYS A 411 -13.72 -23.11 -44.14
C LYS A 411 -13.26 -22.01 -43.23
N ALA A 412 -14.09 -21.66 -42.27
CA ALA A 412 -13.79 -20.64 -41.26
C ALA A 412 -14.36 -21.04 -39.89
N PHE A 413 -13.88 -20.42 -38.86
CA PHE A 413 -14.50 -20.39 -37.54
C PHE A 413 -14.39 -19.02 -36.91
N VAL A 414 -15.27 -18.72 -35.97
CA VAL A 414 -15.19 -17.51 -35.14
C VAL A 414 -14.41 -17.83 -33.89
N LYS A 415 -13.42 -17.00 -33.54
CA LYS A 415 -12.62 -17.07 -32.31
C LYS A 415 -12.87 -15.80 -31.49
N VAL A 416 -13.45 -15.94 -30.30
CA VAL A 416 -13.64 -14.83 -29.35
C VAL A 416 -12.53 -14.93 -28.31
N ILE A 417 -11.82 -13.83 -28.16
CA ILE A 417 -10.63 -13.71 -27.31
C ILE A 417 -10.93 -12.71 -26.19
N ASP A 418 -10.64 -13.12 -24.98
CA ASP A 418 -10.55 -12.28 -23.81
C ASP A 418 -9.25 -12.62 -23.09
N LEU A 419 -8.23 -11.78 -23.23
CA LEU A 419 -6.92 -11.90 -22.59
C LEU A 419 -6.58 -10.64 -21.78
N ASP A 420 -7.51 -9.70 -21.65
CA ASP A 420 -7.32 -8.46 -20.91
C ASP A 420 -7.87 -8.60 -19.49
N VAL A 421 -7.11 -8.15 -18.51
CA VAL A 421 -7.45 -8.21 -17.08
C VAL A 421 -7.70 -6.82 -16.47
N TYR A 422 -7.73 -5.79 -17.30
CA TYR A 422 -7.88 -4.42 -16.91
C TYR A 422 -9.34 -3.93 -17.04
N PRO A 423 -9.70 -2.74 -16.56
CA PRO A 423 -11.01 -2.17 -16.78
C PRO A 423 -11.41 -2.20 -18.27
N TRP A 424 -12.62 -2.65 -18.56
CA TRP A 424 -13.07 -3.01 -19.92
C TRP A 424 -12.33 -4.22 -20.53
N GLY A 425 -11.66 -5.02 -19.71
CA GLY A 425 -11.02 -6.27 -20.08
C GLY A 425 -12.01 -7.42 -20.25
N HIS A 426 -13.14 -7.18 -20.90
CA HIS A 426 -14.14 -8.20 -21.19
C HIS A 426 -14.74 -7.98 -22.57
N ILE A 427 -15.32 -9.04 -23.15
CA ILE A 427 -15.99 -9.04 -24.45
C ILE A 427 -17.42 -9.54 -24.32
N LEU A 428 -18.33 -8.83 -24.95
CA LEU A 428 -19.73 -9.21 -25.11
C LEU A 428 -19.96 -9.55 -26.58
N ALA A 429 -20.60 -10.68 -26.86
CA ALA A 429 -20.96 -11.05 -28.23
C ALA A 429 -22.28 -11.82 -28.27
N ASP A 430 -23.03 -11.63 -29.36
CA ASP A 430 -24.32 -12.31 -29.53
C ASP A 430 -24.75 -12.39 -30.99
N GLN A 431 -25.71 -13.25 -31.27
CA GLN A 431 -26.48 -13.33 -32.53
C GLN A 431 -25.61 -13.42 -33.79
N PHE A 432 -24.80 -14.48 -33.91
CA PHE A 432 -23.96 -14.73 -35.10
C PHE A 432 -24.79 -15.28 -36.26
N VAL A 433 -24.90 -14.55 -37.39
CA VAL A 433 -25.80 -14.86 -38.51
C VAL A 433 -25.06 -14.80 -39.84
N LEU A 434 -25.13 -15.87 -40.64
CA LEU A 434 -24.70 -15.87 -42.03
C LEU A 434 -25.87 -15.51 -42.96
N THR A 435 -25.69 -14.51 -43.82
CA THR A 435 -26.74 -14.03 -44.74
C THR A 435 -26.15 -13.54 -46.07
N ASP A 436 -26.96 -13.52 -47.13
CA ASP A 436 -26.62 -12.84 -48.40
C ASP A 436 -27.15 -11.38 -48.43
N ASN A 437 -27.97 -11.01 -47.46
CA ASN A 437 -28.56 -9.68 -47.36
C ASN A 437 -27.78 -8.83 -46.35
N ARG A 438 -27.07 -7.83 -46.83
CA ARG A 438 -26.32 -6.91 -45.94
C ARG A 438 -27.23 -6.17 -44.93
N ASN A 439 -28.48 -5.93 -45.31
CA ASN A 439 -29.46 -5.21 -44.48
C ASN A 439 -30.40 -6.19 -43.78
N GLU A 440 -29.98 -7.44 -43.57
CA GLU A 440 -30.74 -8.38 -42.75
C GLU A 440 -31.00 -7.82 -41.37
N ASP A 441 -32.24 -7.90 -40.92
CA ASP A 441 -32.58 -7.51 -39.55
C ASP A 441 -32.07 -8.59 -38.56
N ILE A 442 -31.03 -8.27 -37.82
CA ILE A 442 -30.39 -9.24 -36.89
C ILE A 442 -31.30 -9.61 -35.72
N TYR A 443 -32.33 -8.79 -35.44
CA TYR A 443 -33.33 -9.05 -34.40
C TYR A 443 -34.54 -9.85 -34.90
N ASN A 444 -34.70 -9.96 -36.24
CA ASN A 444 -35.81 -10.65 -36.84
C ASN A 444 -35.40 -11.31 -38.19
N LEU A 445 -34.74 -12.47 -38.07
CA LEU A 445 -34.08 -13.13 -39.18
C LEU A 445 -35.06 -13.65 -40.29
N SER A 446 -34.68 -13.45 -41.55
CA SER A 446 -35.36 -14.09 -42.66
C SER A 446 -35.08 -15.58 -42.72
N SER A 447 -35.97 -16.34 -43.38
CA SER A 447 -35.84 -17.80 -43.56
C SER A 447 -34.62 -18.21 -44.43
N THR A 448 -33.98 -17.24 -45.09
CA THR A 448 -32.78 -17.48 -45.93
C THR A 448 -31.48 -17.30 -45.21
N SER A 449 -31.51 -16.74 -43.99
CA SER A 449 -30.35 -16.56 -43.15
C SER A 449 -30.06 -17.81 -42.31
N THR A 450 -28.80 -18.03 -41.97
CA THR A 450 -28.36 -19.16 -41.15
C THR A 450 -27.84 -18.63 -39.80
N LEU A 451 -28.50 -18.98 -38.72
CA LEU A 451 -28.05 -18.71 -37.37
C LEU A 451 -26.90 -19.64 -37.00
N LEU A 452 -25.73 -19.09 -36.64
CA LEU A 452 -24.58 -19.84 -36.15
C LEU A 452 -24.64 -19.96 -34.63
N ALA A 453 -25.03 -18.91 -33.92
CA ALA A 453 -25.20 -18.89 -32.46
C ALA A 453 -26.09 -17.73 -32.02
N ASP A 454 -26.97 -18.00 -31.04
CA ASP A 454 -27.78 -17.03 -30.32
C ASP A 454 -27.59 -17.11 -28.78
N PHE A 455 -26.81 -18.10 -28.36
CA PHE A 455 -26.49 -18.35 -26.93
C PHE A 455 -27.71 -18.52 -26.00
N GLU A 456 -28.92 -18.79 -26.53
CA GLU A 456 -30.16 -18.92 -25.76
C GLU A 456 -30.32 -20.26 -25.03
N SER A 457 -29.30 -21.12 -25.08
CA SER A 457 -29.28 -22.41 -24.36
C SER A 457 -28.48 -22.33 -23.06
N ASN A 458 -28.72 -23.28 -22.15
CA ASN A 458 -27.93 -23.39 -20.91
C ASN A 458 -26.56 -24.09 -21.15
N SER A 459 -26.00 -23.98 -22.35
CA SER A 459 -24.67 -24.48 -22.73
C SER A 459 -24.15 -23.66 -23.90
N TRP A 460 -22.86 -23.74 -24.15
CA TRP A 460 -22.22 -23.11 -25.31
C TRP A 460 -22.58 -23.81 -26.65
N GLY A 461 -23.43 -24.84 -26.61
CA GLY A 461 -23.72 -25.65 -27.78
C GLY A 461 -22.47 -26.38 -28.30
N ASP A 462 -22.20 -26.22 -29.60
CA ASP A 462 -21.00 -26.77 -30.23
C ASP A 462 -19.76 -25.87 -30.16
N TRP A 463 -19.87 -24.67 -29.49
CA TRP A 463 -18.73 -23.82 -29.24
C TRP A 463 -17.85 -24.41 -28.15
N GLN A 464 -16.54 -24.30 -28.33
CA GLN A 464 -15.56 -24.91 -27.43
C GLN A 464 -14.69 -23.86 -26.79
N VAL A 465 -14.57 -23.92 -25.45
CA VAL A 465 -13.51 -23.20 -24.71
C VAL A 465 -12.20 -23.90 -25.03
N VAL A 466 -11.25 -23.14 -25.55
CA VAL A 466 -9.92 -23.65 -25.91
C VAL A 466 -8.89 -23.26 -24.86
N ASP A 467 -7.81 -24.05 -24.78
CA ASP A 467 -6.69 -23.72 -23.92
C ASP A 467 -6.01 -22.45 -24.43
N SER A 468 -6.06 -21.39 -23.60
CA SER A 468 -5.46 -20.08 -23.89
C SER A 468 -4.07 -19.91 -23.30
N SER A 469 -3.52 -20.97 -22.69
CA SER A 469 -2.29 -20.89 -21.90
C SER A 469 -1.06 -20.43 -22.69
N GLU A 470 -0.98 -20.73 -24.00
CA GLU A 470 0.14 -20.28 -24.84
C GLU A 470 -0.03 -18.81 -25.26
N GLU A 471 -1.24 -18.39 -25.64
CA GLU A 471 -1.56 -17.00 -25.95
C GLU A 471 -1.41 -16.12 -24.69
N GLU A 472 -1.87 -16.61 -23.55
CA GLU A 472 -1.68 -15.96 -22.26
C GLU A 472 -0.19 -15.82 -21.90
N LYS A 473 0.63 -16.86 -22.10
CA LYS A 473 2.08 -16.79 -21.89
C LYS A 473 2.76 -15.81 -22.83
N GLN A 474 2.37 -15.75 -24.09
CA GLN A 474 2.94 -14.80 -25.05
C GLN A 474 2.58 -13.36 -24.66
N PHE A 475 1.34 -13.15 -24.27
CA PHE A 475 0.89 -11.86 -23.73
C PHE A 475 1.62 -11.48 -22.43
N LEU A 476 1.86 -12.46 -21.53
CA LEU A 476 2.63 -12.34 -20.31
C LEU A 476 4.11 -12.03 -20.55
N ALA A 477 4.69 -12.62 -21.58
CA ALA A 477 6.09 -12.37 -21.95
C ALA A 477 6.34 -10.91 -22.37
N ASP A 478 5.33 -10.27 -22.98
CA ASP A 478 5.37 -8.86 -23.36
C ASP A 478 5.18 -7.93 -22.14
N GLU A 479 4.56 -8.39 -21.06
CA GLU A 479 4.33 -7.63 -19.81
C GLU A 479 5.31 -7.96 -18.68
N GLY A 480 6.12 -9.01 -18.82
CA GLY A 480 7.00 -9.54 -17.78
C GLY A 480 6.31 -10.47 -16.78
N ASP A 481 7.09 -11.18 -15.97
CA ASP A 481 6.59 -12.03 -14.88
C ASP A 481 6.00 -11.15 -13.77
N VAL A 482 4.68 -11.02 -13.73
CA VAL A 482 3.96 -10.30 -12.67
C VAL A 482 3.41 -11.30 -11.67
N GLU A 483 3.78 -11.14 -10.42
CA GLU A 483 3.21 -11.91 -9.31
C GLU A 483 1.69 -11.65 -9.24
N ALA A 484 0.90 -12.67 -8.98
CA ALA A 484 -0.56 -12.55 -8.87
C ALA A 484 -0.99 -11.71 -7.66
N THR A 485 -0.19 -11.71 -6.58
CA THR A 485 -0.43 -10.97 -5.35
C THR A 485 0.86 -10.33 -4.85
N TYR A 486 0.70 -9.26 -4.09
CA TYR A 486 1.83 -8.60 -3.45
C TYR A 486 2.57 -9.54 -2.49
N ARG A 487 3.90 -9.52 -2.57
CA ARG A 487 4.80 -10.10 -1.56
C ARG A 487 5.75 -9.01 -1.02
N PRO A 488 5.98 -8.94 0.31
CA PRO A 488 6.87 -7.95 0.90
C PRO A 488 8.34 -8.24 0.58
N TRP A 489 9.15 -7.20 0.51
CA TRP A 489 10.57 -7.30 0.21
C TRP A 489 11.34 -8.24 1.17
N TYR A 490 10.99 -8.27 2.45
CA TYR A 490 11.68 -9.14 3.38
C TYR A 490 11.54 -10.64 3.06
N SER A 491 10.51 -11.03 2.28
CA SER A 491 10.34 -12.42 1.83
C SER A 491 11.35 -12.84 0.75
N GLU A 492 11.97 -11.89 0.07
CA GLU A 492 13.10 -12.19 -0.80
C GLU A 492 14.40 -12.33 -0.01
N ARG A 493 14.57 -11.52 1.02
CA ARG A 493 15.74 -11.54 1.90
C ARG A 493 15.78 -12.76 2.81
N PHE A 494 14.63 -13.18 3.34
CA PHE A 494 14.49 -14.29 4.28
C PHE A 494 13.53 -15.34 3.73
N LYS A 495 13.77 -16.62 4.04
CA LYS A 495 12.92 -17.74 3.61
C LYS A 495 12.13 -18.35 4.76
N SER A 496 12.34 -17.87 5.99
CA SER A 496 11.64 -18.35 7.18
C SER A 496 11.73 -17.35 8.33
N LEU A 497 10.83 -17.51 9.30
CA LEU A 497 10.88 -16.78 10.57
C LEU A 497 12.22 -17.01 11.31
N ASN A 498 12.78 -18.22 11.25
CA ASN A 498 14.04 -18.52 11.92
C ASN A 498 15.21 -17.73 11.34
N GLU A 499 15.22 -17.47 10.04
CA GLU A 499 16.23 -16.59 9.42
C GLU A 499 16.09 -15.14 9.87
N VAL A 500 14.87 -14.64 10.02
CA VAL A 500 14.61 -13.30 10.59
C VAL A 500 15.17 -13.22 12.00
N ILE A 501 14.83 -14.19 12.87
CA ILE A 501 15.34 -14.25 14.24
C ILE A 501 16.86 -14.30 14.27
N GLY A 502 17.48 -15.20 13.48
CA GLY A 502 18.93 -15.35 13.43
C GLY A 502 19.64 -14.07 12.98
N TYR A 503 19.09 -13.38 11.97
CA TYR A 503 19.63 -12.12 11.52
C TYR A 503 19.51 -11.02 12.58
N TRP A 504 18.33 -10.94 13.21
CA TRP A 504 18.05 -9.98 14.28
C TRP A 504 19.00 -10.17 15.47
N ASP A 505 19.10 -11.38 16.00
CA ASP A 505 19.96 -11.70 17.15
C ASP A 505 21.45 -11.37 16.89
N ALA A 506 21.90 -11.60 15.66
CA ALA A 506 23.28 -11.31 15.28
C ALA A 506 23.59 -9.81 15.11
N ASN A 507 22.58 -8.99 14.77
CA ASN A 507 22.79 -7.61 14.34
C ASN A 507 22.14 -6.55 15.24
N GLN A 508 21.27 -6.93 16.21
CA GLN A 508 20.45 -5.97 16.95
C GLN A 508 21.24 -4.83 17.59
N ALA A 509 22.41 -5.11 18.18
CA ALA A 509 23.23 -4.08 18.83
C ALA A 509 23.74 -3.02 17.84
N MET A 510 24.14 -3.44 16.65
CA MET A 510 24.57 -2.53 15.57
C MET A 510 23.37 -1.72 15.04
N LEU A 511 22.23 -2.37 14.84
CA LEU A 511 21.02 -1.73 14.34
C LEU A 511 20.47 -0.70 15.34
N GLU A 512 20.48 -1.03 16.63
CA GLU A 512 20.12 -0.10 17.70
C GLU A 512 21.07 1.11 17.71
N LYS A 513 22.38 0.87 17.72
CA LYS A 513 23.40 1.93 17.72
C LYS A 513 23.18 2.90 16.55
N ASN A 514 23.00 2.39 15.34
CA ASN A 514 22.83 3.24 14.15
C ASN A 514 21.49 4.01 14.17
N SER A 515 20.43 3.40 14.67
CA SER A 515 19.14 4.07 14.84
C SER A 515 19.22 5.18 15.91
N ARG A 516 19.97 4.96 17.02
CA ARG A 516 20.22 5.99 18.03
C ARG A 516 21.06 7.14 17.47
N LEU A 517 22.10 6.86 16.66
CA LEU A 517 22.89 7.90 15.99
C LEU A 517 22.01 8.83 15.15
N PHE A 518 21.03 8.30 14.42
CA PHE A 518 20.08 9.11 13.69
C PHE A 518 19.22 9.96 14.63
N SER A 519 18.62 9.33 15.65
CA SER A 519 17.76 10.03 16.63
C SER A 519 18.51 11.17 17.32
N ASP A 520 19.71 10.87 17.82
CA ASP A 520 20.53 11.85 18.54
C ASP A 520 20.94 13.03 17.62
N ALA A 521 21.37 12.73 16.39
CA ALA A 521 21.70 13.77 15.41
C ALA A 521 20.49 14.65 15.06
N PHE A 522 19.33 14.02 14.83
CA PHE A 522 18.10 14.71 14.47
C PHE A 522 17.64 15.67 15.59
N TYR A 523 17.53 15.18 16.83
CA TYR A 523 17.05 15.97 17.96
C TYR A 523 18.10 16.92 18.57
N SER A 524 19.37 16.81 18.18
CA SER A 524 20.42 17.80 18.51
C SER A 524 20.46 18.97 17.52
N SER A 525 19.62 18.97 16.50
CA SER A 525 19.51 20.07 15.53
C SER A 525 19.15 21.39 16.21
N SER A 526 19.68 22.49 15.67
CA SER A 526 19.36 23.86 16.09
C SER A 526 18.05 24.42 15.51
N LEU A 527 17.29 23.59 14.76
CA LEU A 527 15.98 23.97 14.25
C LEU A 527 14.97 24.14 15.39
N PRO A 528 13.93 24.99 15.22
CA PRO A 528 12.86 25.13 16.20
C PRO A 528 12.21 23.79 16.54
N ALA A 529 11.81 23.62 17.81
CA ALA A 529 11.22 22.38 18.30
C ALA A 529 9.94 22.00 17.53
N GLU A 530 9.16 22.99 17.10
CA GLU A 530 7.97 22.85 16.26
C GLU A 530 8.28 22.16 14.94
N VAL A 531 9.37 22.57 14.28
CA VAL A 531 9.82 21.99 13.00
C VAL A 531 10.28 20.55 13.21
N LEU A 532 11.08 20.30 14.25
CA LEU A 532 11.56 18.94 14.55
C LEU A 532 10.41 17.99 14.86
N GLU A 533 9.42 18.42 15.65
CA GLU A 533 8.26 17.61 15.98
C GLU A 533 7.41 17.29 14.73
N ALA A 534 7.12 18.31 13.90
CA ALA A 534 6.36 18.13 12.68
C ALA A 534 7.07 17.17 11.71
N VAL A 535 8.38 17.30 11.53
CA VAL A 535 9.16 16.38 10.67
C VAL A 535 9.17 14.98 11.27
N ALA A 536 9.42 14.80 12.56
CA ALA A 536 9.46 13.50 13.22
C ALA A 536 8.12 12.77 13.13
N ALA A 537 7.01 13.48 13.32
CA ALA A 537 5.66 12.94 13.18
C ALA A 537 5.42 12.39 11.75
N ASN A 538 5.83 13.16 10.74
CA ASN A 538 5.71 12.73 9.35
C ASN A 538 6.65 11.56 8.99
N LEU A 539 7.85 11.49 9.57
CA LEU A 539 8.76 10.36 9.35
C LEU A 539 8.17 9.04 9.85
N SER A 540 7.33 9.07 10.88
CA SER A 540 6.68 7.87 11.42
C SER A 540 5.79 7.16 10.39
N ILE A 541 5.25 7.89 9.40
CA ILE A 541 4.44 7.35 8.31
C ILE A 541 5.21 6.29 7.50
N LEU A 542 6.53 6.44 7.35
CA LEU A 542 7.37 5.47 6.65
C LEU A 542 7.35 4.07 7.29
N LYS A 543 7.00 3.98 8.56
CA LYS A 543 6.85 2.71 9.29
C LYS A 543 5.40 2.22 9.35
N SER A 544 4.45 2.99 8.82
CA SER A 544 3.05 2.57 8.74
C SER A 544 2.83 1.62 7.57
N THR A 545 1.75 0.86 7.63
CA THR A 545 1.37 -0.06 6.55
C THR A 545 0.68 0.62 5.38
N THR A 546 0.66 1.95 5.33
CA THR A 546 0.37 2.70 4.10
C THR A 546 1.55 2.72 3.14
N VAL A 547 2.74 2.37 3.61
CA VAL A 547 3.96 2.21 2.81
C VAL A 547 4.26 0.73 2.64
N LEU A 548 4.37 0.30 1.40
CA LEU A 548 4.74 -1.07 1.04
C LEU A 548 6.07 -1.08 0.30
N ARG A 549 6.79 -2.18 0.41
CA ARG A 549 7.99 -2.45 -0.35
C ARG A 549 7.87 -3.85 -0.95
N GLN A 550 7.72 -3.92 -2.28
CA GLN A 550 7.51 -5.16 -3.00
C GLN A 550 8.78 -6.03 -2.99
N TYR A 551 8.65 -7.33 -3.23
CA TYR A 551 9.73 -8.32 -3.19
C TYR A 551 10.97 -7.93 -3.99
N ASP A 552 10.82 -7.23 -5.11
CA ASP A 552 11.90 -6.72 -5.96
C ASP A 552 12.56 -5.42 -5.45
N GLY A 553 12.15 -4.95 -4.28
CA GLY A 553 12.69 -3.76 -3.61
C GLY A 553 11.97 -2.46 -3.94
N ARG A 554 11.04 -2.46 -4.91
CA ARG A 554 10.29 -1.27 -5.30
C ARG A 554 9.29 -0.83 -4.23
N MET A 555 9.24 0.47 -3.99
CA MET A 555 8.31 1.11 -3.07
C MET A 555 6.94 1.33 -3.74
N TRP A 556 5.88 1.18 -2.96
CA TRP A 556 4.51 1.46 -3.36
C TRP A 556 3.71 1.98 -2.16
N ASN A 557 2.76 2.91 -2.36
CA ASN A 557 2.10 3.58 -1.25
C ASN A 557 0.62 3.79 -1.48
N TRP A 558 -0.16 3.72 -0.39
CA TRP A 558 -1.44 4.42 -0.29
C TRP A 558 -1.23 5.89 0.07
N GLU A 559 -2.20 6.73 -0.19
CA GLU A 559 -2.22 8.13 0.25
C GLU A 559 -2.56 8.28 1.73
N GLY A 560 -3.30 7.32 2.29
CA GLY A 560 -3.73 7.29 3.68
C GLY A 560 -4.31 5.94 4.07
N SER A 561 -5.11 5.90 5.14
CA SER A 561 -5.75 4.66 5.61
C SER A 561 -7.20 4.87 6.01
N HIS A 562 -8.01 3.84 5.78
CA HIS A 562 -9.25 3.54 6.48
C HIS A 562 -8.96 2.65 7.70
N ASP A 563 -10.00 2.20 8.40
CA ASP A 563 -9.84 1.37 9.60
C ASP A 563 -9.10 0.06 9.34
N ASN A 564 -9.32 -0.58 8.18
CA ASN A 564 -8.75 -1.89 7.83
C ASN A 564 -8.22 -1.98 6.39
N TRP A 565 -8.03 -0.86 5.72
CA TRP A 565 -7.55 -0.78 4.34
C TRP A 565 -6.84 0.54 4.07
N GLY A 566 -6.00 0.58 3.05
CA GLY A 566 -5.42 1.84 2.57
C GLY A 566 -6.43 2.66 1.77
N SER A 567 -6.34 3.99 1.82
CA SER A 567 -7.13 4.89 0.98
C SER A 567 -6.31 5.36 -0.22
N CYS A 568 -6.96 5.46 -1.38
CA CYS A 568 -6.36 5.94 -2.63
C CYS A 568 -5.01 5.28 -2.93
N HIS A 569 -5.04 4.27 -3.78
CA HIS A 569 -3.90 3.41 -4.07
C HIS A 569 -2.88 4.04 -5.03
N GLY A 570 -1.72 3.41 -5.14
CA GLY A 570 -0.88 3.47 -6.33
C GLY A 570 0.17 4.55 -6.37
N SER A 571 0.71 5.02 -5.24
CA SER A 571 1.80 6.03 -5.22
C SER A 571 1.46 7.24 -6.09
N CYS A 572 0.28 7.81 -5.88
CA CYS A 572 -0.29 8.88 -6.69
C CYS A 572 0.72 9.98 -7.02
N THR A 573 0.94 10.27 -8.30
CA THR A 573 2.02 11.12 -8.79
C THR A 573 1.94 12.55 -8.27
N HIS A 574 0.75 13.13 -8.15
CA HIS A 574 0.61 14.49 -7.62
C HIS A 574 0.74 14.53 -6.09
N VAL A 575 0.16 13.57 -5.37
CA VAL A 575 0.31 13.49 -3.91
C VAL A 575 1.76 13.26 -3.52
N TRP A 576 2.50 12.44 -4.28
CA TRP A 576 3.91 12.17 -4.02
C TRP A 576 4.83 13.39 -4.23
N ASN A 577 4.32 14.47 -4.82
CA ASN A 577 5.04 15.75 -4.86
C ASN A 577 5.27 16.35 -3.46
N TYR A 578 4.43 16.01 -2.48
CA TYR A 578 4.55 16.49 -1.11
C TYR A 578 5.52 15.65 -0.25
N ALA A 579 5.83 14.42 -0.66
CA ALA A 579 6.71 13.51 0.06
C ALA A 579 8.19 13.87 -0.17
N GLN A 580 8.73 14.78 0.61
CA GLN A 580 10.09 15.30 0.41
C GLN A 580 11.16 14.56 1.22
N ALA A 581 10.80 13.86 2.30
CA ALA A 581 11.78 13.26 3.22
C ALA A 581 12.48 12.03 2.64
N VAL A 582 11.76 11.17 1.89
CA VAL A 582 12.27 9.88 1.41
C VAL A 582 13.47 10.06 0.50
N SER A 583 13.44 11.05 -0.40
CA SER A 583 14.55 11.33 -1.33
C SER A 583 15.87 11.68 -0.62
N HIS A 584 15.81 12.26 0.56
CA HIS A 584 16.99 12.64 1.36
C HIS A 584 17.43 11.52 2.31
N LEU A 585 16.49 10.78 2.88
CA LEU A 585 16.78 9.72 3.85
C LEU A 585 17.06 8.37 3.19
N PHE A 586 16.32 8.03 2.14
CA PHE A 586 16.42 6.76 1.42
C PHE A 586 16.42 6.98 -0.10
N PRO A 587 17.45 7.67 -0.66
CA PRO A 587 17.44 8.08 -2.07
C PRO A 587 17.37 6.90 -3.05
N LYS A 588 17.92 5.73 -2.69
CA LYS A 588 17.79 4.52 -3.53
C LYS A 588 16.35 4.00 -3.55
N LEU A 589 15.64 4.11 -2.43
CA LEU A 589 14.24 3.68 -2.35
C LEU A 589 13.32 4.63 -3.12
N GLU A 590 13.53 5.94 -3.01
CA GLU A 590 12.78 6.94 -3.77
C GLU A 590 12.95 6.78 -5.29
N ARG A 591 14.16 6.43 -5.76
CA ARG A 591 14.40 6.15 -7.18
C ARG A 591 13.52 5.06 -7.74
N THR A 592 13.17 4.05 -6.93
CA THR A 592 12.28 2.96 -7.38
C THR A 592 10.89 3.48 -7.78
N LEU A 593 10.40 4.55 -7.12
CA LEU A 593 9.16 5.22 -7.53
C LEU A 593 9.33 5.91 -8.89
N ARG A 594 10.47 6.58 -9.13
CA ARG A 594 10.76 7.23 -10.42
C ARG A 594 10.88 6.20 -11.54
N GLU A 595 11.57 5.10 -11.28
CA GLU A 595 11.70 4.01 -12.25
C GLU A 595 10.34 3.40 -12.58
N THR A 596 9.49 3.21 -11.59
CA THR A 596 8.11 2.75 -11.79
C THR A 596 7.29 3.75 -12.62
N GLU A 597 7.32 5.05 -12.30
CA GLU A 597 6.60 6.08 -13.05
C GLU A 597 7.00 6.13 -14.52
N PHE A 598 8.30 6.06 -14.83
CA PHE A 598 8.80 6.29 -16.19
C PHE A 598 8.96 5.02 -17.04
N PHE A 599 9.09 3.84 -16.42
CA PHE A 599 9.31 2.58 -17.15
C PHE A 599 8.14 1.61 -17.07
N VAL A 600 7.25 1.74 -16.07
CA VAL A 600 6.10 0.86 -15.91
C VAL A 600 4.78 1.60 -16.18
N SER A 601 4.64 2.82 -15.64
CA SER A 601 3.39 3.59 -15.71
C SER A 601 3.35 4.60 -16.86
N GLN A 602 4.36 4.64 -17.72
CA GLN A 602 4.42 5.52 -18.90
C GLN A 602 4.25 4.73 -20.19
N ASP A 603 3.38 5.20 -21.08
CA ASP A 603 3.18 4.60 -22.40
C ASP A 603 4.17 5.11 -23.46
N LYS A 604 4.04 4.56 -24.67
CA LYS A 604 4.90 4.94 -25.83
C LYS A 604 4.75 6.41 -26.23
N ARG A 605 3.63 7.07 -25.89
CA ARG A 605 3.37 8.50 -26.18
C ARG A 605 3.98 9.42 -25.14
N GLY A 606 4.38 8.89 -23.98
CA GLY A 606 4.86 9.64 -22.82
C GLY A 606 3.76 10.00 -21.82
N HIS A 607 2.54 9.50 -22.01
CA HIS A 607 1.47 9.63 -21.06
C HIS A 607 1.76 8.79 -19.82
N GLN A 608 1.60 9.35 -18.62
CA GLN A 608 1.72 8.64 -17.34
C GLN A 608 0.36 8.56 -16.65
N VAL A 609 -0.01 7.35 -16.23
CA VAL A 609 -1.12 7.20 -15.30
C VAL A 609 -0.70 7.75 -13.93
N PHE A 610 -1.63 8.30 -13.16
CA PHE A 610 -1.26 8.85 -11.87
C PHE A 610 -1.36 7.86 -10.70
N ARG A 611 -1.76 6.60 -10.96
CA ARG A 611 -1.80 5.52 -9.97
C ARG A 611 -1.23 4.24 -10.54
N THR A 612 -0.45 3.53 -9.73
CA THR A 612 0.24 2.29 -10.12
C THR A 612 -0.44 1.07 -9.52
N ASN A 613 -0.50 -0.03 -10.27
CA ASN A 613 -1.02 -1.31 -9.79
C ASN A 613 -0.18 -1.90 -8.64
N LEU A 614 -0.76 -2.80 -7.88
CA LEU A 614 -0.06 -3.65 -6.91
C LEU A 614 -0.49 -5.12 -7.10
N PRO A 615 0.38 -6.07 -7.40
CA PRO A 615 1.82 -5.89 -7.68
C PRO A 615 2.10 -4.89 -8.79
N ILE A 616 3.28 -4.24 -8.71
CA ILE A 616 3.68 -3.21 -9.69
C ILE A 616 3.76 -3.83 -11.07
N SER A 617 2.90 -3.38 -11.98
CA SER A 617 2.73 -3.86 -13.34
C SER A 617 2.27 -2.73 -14.25
N PRO A 618 2.43 -2.85 -15.58
CA PRO A 618 1.88 -1.90 -16.52
C PRO A 618 0.39 -1.64 -16.30
N THR A 619 -0.03 -0.40 -16.52
CA THR A 619 -1.40 0.06 -16.29
C THR A 619 -2.07 0.43 -17.61
N VAL A 620 -3.39 0.38 -17.65
CA VAL A 620 -4.16 0.86 -18.80
C VAL A 620 -4.13 2.38 -18.86
N HIS A 621 -3.96 2.94 -20.06
CA HIS A 621 -3.88 4.37 -20.33
C HIS A 621 -5.21 4.92 -20.88
N ASP A 622 -6.28 4.65 -20.18
CA ASP A 622 -7.66 5.02 -20.51
C ASP A 622 -8.18 6.26 -19.76
N PHE A 623 -7.35 6.83 -18.91
CA PHE A 623 -7.66 8.02 -18.13
C PHE A 623 -6.60 9.12 -18.36
N HIS A 624 -6.93 10.38 -18.07
CA HIS A 624 -5.99 11.49 -18.22
C HIS A 624 -4.86 11.44 -17.17
N SER A 625 -3.73 12.08 -17.47
CA SER A 625 -2.66 12.29 -16.50
C SER A 625 -3.02 13.41 -15.53
N ALA A 626 -2.50 13.35 -14.30
CA ALA A 626 -2.44 14.51 -13.43
C ALA A 626 -1.30 15.44 -13.90
N ALA A 627 -1.62 16.67 -14.29
CA ALA A 627 -0.65 17.59 -14.88
C ALA A 627 0.47 17.97 -13.90
N ASP A 628 0.13 18.31 -12.66
CA ASP A 628 1.09 18.58 -11.60
C ASP A 628 1.87 17.31 -11.18
N GLY A 629 1.25 16.13 -11.29
CA GLY A 629 1.90 14.85 -11.02
C GLY A 629 2.99 14.53 -12.05
N GLN A 630 2.65 14.58 -13.34
CA GLN A 630 3.57 14.23 -14.43
C GLN A 630 4.70 15.27 -14.57
N LEU A 631 4.38 16.57 -14.52
CA LEU A 631 5.38 17.64 -14.50
C LEU A 631 6.27 17.56 -13.25
N GLY A 632 5.68 17.29 -12.08
CA GLY A 632 6.40 17.07 -10.83
C GLY A 632 7.31 15.84 -10.88
N GLY A 633 6.91 14.76 -11.58
CA GLY A 633 7.73 13.59 -11.85
C GLY A 633 9.04 13.92 -12.54
N ILE A 634 9.01 14.77 -13.58
CA ILE A 634 10.19 15.28 -14.29
C ILE A 634 11.12 16.06 -13.34
N MET A 635 10.56 16.92 -12.49
CA MET A 635 11.31 17.68 -11.48
C MET A 635 11.94 16.76 -10.43
N LYS A 636 11.21 15.71 -10.03
CA LYS A 636 11.71 14.71 -9.07
C LYS A 636 12.87 13.90 -9.62
N VAL A 637 12.88 13.51 -10.91
CA VAL A 637 14.05 12.86 -11.53
C VAL A 637 15.29 13.75 -11.44
N TYR A 638 15.15 15.06 -11.72
CA TYR A 638 16.23 16.01 -11.54
C TYR A 638 16.71 16.08 -10.09
N ARG A 639 15.80 16.10 -9.12
CA ARG A 639 16.10 16.10 -7.67
C ARG A 639 16.90 14.86 -7.26
N GLU A 640 16.43 13.65 -7.62
CA GLU A 640 17.10 12.39 -7.28
C GLU A 640 18.49 12.28 -7.91
N TRP A 641 18.63 12.72 -9.15
CA TRP A 641 19.94 12.79 -9.75
C TRP A 641 20.87 13.74 -8.99
N ARG A 642 20.40 14.93 -8.61
CA ARG A 642 21.20 15.91 -7.85
C ARG A 642 21.60 15.41 -6.48
N ILE A 643 20.74 14.65 -5.79
CA ILE A 643 21.03 14.06 -4.47
C ILE A 643 22.09 12.97 -4.58
N MET A 644 21.98 12.10 -5.56
CA MET A 644 22.87 10.93 -5.68
C MET A 644 24.11 11.18 -6.54
N GLY A 645 24.09 12.15 -7.45
CA GLY A 645 25.19 12.43 -8.37
C GLY A 645 25.45 11.36 -9.44
N ASP A 646 24.52 10.41 -9.64
CA ASP A 646 24.71 9.26 -10.52
C ASP A 646 24.34 9.60 -11.96
N ILE A 647 25.37 9.86 -12.78
CA ILE A 647 25.22 10.22 -14.20
C ILE A 647 24.70 9.05 -15.05
N ASN A 648 24.99 7.80 -14.67
CA ASN A 648 24.54 6.64 -15.43
C ASN A 648 23.04 6.44 -15.25
N TRP A 649 22.54 6.62 -14.04
CA TRP A 649 21.11 6.63 -13.78
C TRP A 649 20.40 7.76 -14.52
N LEU A 650 20.96 8.97 -14.55
CA LEU A 650 20.39 10.07 -15.33
C LEU A 650 20.31 9.70 -16.83
N LYS A 651 21.37 9.15 -17.41
CA LYS A 651 21.39 8.74 -18.83
C LYS A 651 20.35 7.66 -19.14
N MET A 652 20.10 6.76 -18.20
CA MET A 652 19.06 5.73 -18.30
C MET A 652 17.64 6.34 -18.28
N MET A 653 17.40 7.26 -17.36
CA MET A 653 16.08 7.90 -17.18
C MET A 653 15.74 8.92 -18.26
N TYR A 654 16.72 9.66 -18.76
CA TYR A 654 16.51 10.86 -19.58
C TYR A 654 15.65 10.64 -20.85
N PRO A 655 15.79 9.56 -21.62
CA PRO A 655 14.93 9.33 -22.79
C PRO A 655 13.44 9.23 -22.45
N ALA A 656 13.09 8.59 -21.33
CA ALA A 656 11.71 8.49 -20.86
C ALA A 656 11.20 9.83 -20.32
N VAL A 657 12.03 10.57 -19.61
CA VAL A 657 11.73 11.90 -19.09
C VAL A 657 11.47 12.89 -20.22
N LYS A 658 12.32 12.87 -21.30
CA LYS A 658 12.14 13.68 -22.50
C LYS A 658 10.80 13.40 -23.18
N LYS A 659 10.47 12.11 -23.34
CA LYS A 659 9.19 11.68 -23.91
C LYS A 659 8.00 12.18 -23.08
N SER A 660 8.10 12.15 -21.76
CA SER A 660 7.09 12.68 -20.83
C SER A 660 6.95 14.21 -21.01
N MET A 661 8.06 14.95 -21.09
CA MET A 661 8.01 16.40 -21.31
C MET A 661 7.36 16.77 -22.66
N ASP A 662 7.73 16.05 -23.72
CA ASP A 662 7.13 16.24 -25.03
C ASP A 662 5.62 15.92 -25.04
N TYR A 663 5.18 14.93 -24.24
CA TYR A 663 3.76 14.68 -24.04
C TYR A 663 3.08 15.88 -23.37
N CYS A 664 3.65 16.40 -22.28
CA CYS A 664 3.09 17.55 -21.56
C CYS A 664 2.94 18.77 -22.47
N ILE A 665 3.95 19.06 -23.28
CA ILE A 665 3.91 20.19 -24.26
C ILE A 665 2.77 19.96 -25.25
N ARG A 666 2.76 18.80 -25.93
CA ARG A 666 1.77 18.46 -26.96
C ARG A 666 0.33 18.48 -26.46
N THR A 667 0.14 18.09 -25.19
CA THR A 667 -1.19 17.91 -24.61
C THR A 667 -1.72 19.18 -23.96
N TRP A 668 -0.87 19.93 -23.27
CA TRP A 668 -1.33 21.06 -22.44
C TRP A 668 -0.88 22.44 -22.90
N ASP A 669 0.15 22.52 -23.75
CA ASP A 669 0.62 23.75 -24.42
C ASP A 669 0.88 23.51 -25.92
N PRO A 670 -0.11 23.00 -26.71
CA PRO A 670 0.10 22.63 -28.11
C PRO A 670 0.47 23.82 -29.00
N ARG A 671 0.18 25.04 -28.56
CA ARG A 671 0.55 26.28 -29.26
C ARG A 671 1.92 26.81 -28.88
N GLU A 672 2.58 26.16 -27.92
CA GLU A 672 3.90 26.57 -27.41
C GLU A 672 3.96 28.04 -26.95
N VAL A 673 2.91 28.48 -26.28
CA VAL A 673 2.81 29.84 -25.70
C VAL A 673 3.52 29.98 -24.36
N GLY A 674 3.90 28.88 -23.76
CA GLY A 674 4.57 28.85 -22.44
C GLY A 674 3.62 28.83 -21.26
N ALA A 675 2.34 28.50 -21.48
CA ALA A 675 1.36 28.34 -20.42
C ALA A 675 0.56 27.05 -20.63
N VAL A 676 0.19 26.37 -19.54
CA VAL A 676 -0.71 25.23 -19.59
C VAL A 676 -2.14 25.75 -19.80
N GLU A 677 -2.70 25.56 -20.99
CA GLU A 677 -3.98 26.16 -21.39
C GLU A 677 -5.08 25.13 -21.61
N GLU A 678 -4.74 23.95 -22.12
CA GLU A 678 -5.72 22.91 -22.43
C GLU A 678 -6.25 22.27 -21.14
N PRO A 679 -7.41 21.58 -21.19
CA PRO A 679 -7.98 20.92 -20.01
C PRO A 679 -6.99 19.98 -19.33
N HIS A 680 -6.88 20.10 -18.00
CA HIS A 680 -5.91 19.30 -17.24
C HIS A 680 -6.37 19.05 -15.81
N HIS A 681 -6.15 17.81 -15.38
CA HIS A 681 -6.38 17.37 -14.01
C HIS A 681 -5.23 17.76 -13.08
N ASN A 682 -5.55 17.94 -11.79
CA ASN A 682 -4.57 18.38 -10.79
C ASN A 682 -4.96 17.91 -9.38
N THR A 683 -4.13 18.25 -8.37
CA THR A 683 -4.29 17.85 -6.98
C THR A 683 -5.58 18.33 -6.29
N TYR A 684 -6.37 19.21 -6.90
CA TYR A 684 -7.69 19.59 -6.40
C TYR A 684 -8.82 18.64 -6.85
N ASP A 685 -8.49 17.58 -7.60
CA ASP A 685 -9.44 16.62 -8.18
C ASP A 685 -10.52 17.26 -9.06
N ILE A 686 -10.12 18.33 -9.75
CA ILE A 686 -10.97 19.01 -10.74
C ILE A 686 -10.20 19.31 -12.01
N GLU A 687 -10.93 19.42 -13.13
CA GLU A 687 -10.37 19.88 -14.39
C GLU A 687 -10.24 21.39 -14.40
N PHE A 688 -9.03 21.89 -14.66
CA PHE A 688 -8.82 23.30 -15.01
C PHE A 688 -8.86 23.49 -16.52
N TRP A 689 -9.46 24.61 -16.93
CA TRP A 689 -9.53 25.06 -18.31
C TRP A 689 -8.92 26.45 -18.43
N GLY A 690 -8.05 26.63 -19.43
CA GLY A 690 -7.32 27.88 -19.62
C GLY A 690 -6.08 28.00 -18.74
N ALA A 691 -5.27 28.96 -19.10
CA ALA A 691 -3.98 29.21 -18.48
C ALA A 691 -4.14 29.61 -17.00
N ASN A 692 -3.37 28.98 -16.13
CA ASN A 692 -3.35 29.28 -14.70
C ASN A 692 -1.92 29.26 -14.14
N GLY A 693 -1.70 30.04 -13.08
CA GLY A 693 -0.38 30.19 -12.48
C GLY A 693 0.11 28.94 -11.73
N MET A 694 -0.81 28.12 -11.16
CA MET A 694 -0.41 26.95 -10.39
C MET A 694 0.30 25.90 -11.26
N ILE A 695 -0.38 25.41 -12.30
CA ILE A 695 0.19 24.35 -13.15
C ILE A 695 1.29 24.91 -14.07
N THR A 696 1.18 26.17 -14.51
CA THR A 696 2.27 26.80 -15.26
C THR A 696 3.56 26.92 -14.41
N SER A 697 3.46 27.04 -13.09
CA SER A 697 4.64 26.99 -12.21
C SER A 697 5.32 25.60 -12.23
N PHE A 698 4.57 24.50 -12.21
CA PHE A 698 5.10 23.16 -12.43
C PHE A 698 5.70 22.99 -13.82
N TYR A 699 5.07 23.59 -14.83
CA TYR A 699 5.56 23.55 -16.21
C TYR A 699 6.93 24.23 -16.36
N VAL A 700 7.11 25.43 -15.80
CA VAL A 700 8.43 26.12 -15.74
C VAL A 700 9.46 25.27 -15.02
N GLY A 701 9.09 24.68 -13.88
CA GLY A 701 9.98 23.81 -13.11
C GLY A 701 10.42 22.56 -13.89
N ALA A 702 9.50 21.92 -14.60
CA ALA A 702 9.78 20.76 -15.44
C ALA A 702 10.64 21.13 -16.66
N LEU A 703 10.35 22.26 -17.34
CA LEU A 703 11.17 22.80 -18.44
C LEU A 703 12.59 23.12 -17.98
N GLN A 704 12.76 23.71 -16.79
CA GLN A 704 14.08 23.96 -16.23
C GLN A 704 14.82 22.66 -15.91
N ALA A 705 14.12 21.69 -15.33
CA ALA A 705 14.71 20.39 -15.01
C ALA A 705 15.18 19.65 -16.27
N ILE A 706 14.35 19.58 -17.32
CA ILE A 706 14.74 18.92 -18.57
C ILE A 706 15.91 19.62 -19.27
N CYS A 707 15.97 20.96 -19.26
CA CYS A 707 17.10 21.73 -19.78
C CYS A 707 18.42 21.39 -19.05
N LEU A 708 18.38 21.32 -17.72
CA LEU A 708 19.58 21.02 -16.91
C LEU A 708 20.04 19.57 -17.10
N MET A 709 19.11 18.63 -17.16
CA MET A 709 19.39 17.22 -17.43
C MET A 709 19.91 17.02 -18.87
N GLY A 710 19.24 17.64 -19.86
CA GLY A 710 19.61 17.54 -21.28
C GLY A 710 20.99 18.09 -21.57
N LYS A 711 21.34 19.26 -21.02
CA LYS A 711 22.71 19.80 -21.09
C LYS A 711 23.74 18.81 -20.56
N THR A 712 23.44 18.16 -19.46
CA THR A 712 24.35 17.21 -18.81
C THR A 712 24.58 15.95 -19.65
N VAL A 713 23.55 15.46 -20.35
CA VAL A 713 23.65 14.27 -21.20
C VAL A 713 24.03 14.59 -22.65
N GLY A 714 24.11 15.88 -23.02
CA GLY A 714 24.53 16.34 -24.32
C GLY A 714 23.40 16.37 -25.37
N ASP A 715 22.17 16.56 -24.95
CA ASP A 715 21.00 16.69 -25.84
C ASP A 715 20.77 18.15 -26.29
N ASP A 716 20.11 18.35 -27.45
CA ASP A 716 19.65 19.65 -27.88
C ASP A 716 18.40 20.08 -27.11
N ILE A 717 18.54 21.13 -26.33
CA ILE A 717 17.50 21.64 -25.44
C ILE A 717 16.91 22.97 -25.89
N SER A 718 17.25 23.46 -27.09
CA SER A 718 16.90 24.81 -27.56
C SER A 718 15.40 25.10 -27.48
N ARG A 719 14.55 24.11 -27.87
CA ARG A 719 13.09 24.22 -27.78
C ARG A 719 12.62 24.38 -26.35
N TYR A 720 13.18 23.61 -25.42
CA TYR A 720 12.77 23.66 -24.01
C TYR A 720 13.24 24.98 -23.35
N GLU A 721 14.41 25.50 -23.72
CA GLU A 721 14.88 26.80 -23.22
C GLU A 721 13.99 27.95 -23.72
N GLU A 722 13.56 27.93 -24.98
CA GLU A 722 12.63 28.91 -25.49
C GLU A 722 11.30 28.90 -24.77
N LEU A 723 10.69 27.69 -24.60
CA LEU A 723 9.45 27.52 -23.87
C LEU A 723 9.58 27.92 -22.37
N MET A 724 10.68 27.58 -21.74
CA MET A 724 10.95 27.97 -20.37
C MET A 724 10.98 29.50 -20.22
N ASN A 725 11.58 30.22 -21.16
CA ASN A 725 11.64 31.68 -21.12
C ASN A 725 10.25 32.31 -21.33
N LYS A 726 9.44 31.76 -22.25
CA LYS A 726 8.04 32.17 -22.45
C LYS A 726 7.22 31.95 -21.17
N SER A 727 7.36 30.76 -20.52
CA SER A 727 6.63 30.44 -19.32
C SER A 727 7.02 31.33 -18.14
N LYS A 728 8.29 31.69 -18.00
CA LYS A 728 8.74 32.65 -16.98
C LYS A 728 8.10 34.02 -17.20
N ALA A 729 8.14 34.54 -18.44
CA ALA A 729 7.53 35.81 -18.76
C ALA A 729 6.01 35.81 -18.49
N TYR A 730 5.33 34.69 -18.81
CA TYR A 730 3.92 34.54 -18.50
C TYR A 730 3.62 34.63 -17.00
N LEU A 731 4.40 33.93 -16.14
CA LEU A 731 4.22 33.97 -14.69
C LEU A 731 4.52 35.34 -14.10
N GLU A 732 5.56 36.04 -14.58
CA GLU A 732 5.90 37.41 -14.15
C GLU A 732 4.74 38.36 -14.44
N LEU A 733 4.14 38.31 -15.65
CA LEU A 733 2.97 39.12 -15.99
C LEU A 733 1.75 38.76 -15.11
N SER A 734 1.52 37.49 -14.85
CA SER A 734 0.42 37.05 -13.96
C SER A 734 0.58 37.57 -12.54
N LEU A 735 1.80 37.59 -12.01
CA LEU A 735 2.09 38.13 -10.64
C LEU A 735 1.88 39.65 -10.57
N ILE A 736 2.20 40.40 -11.62
CA ILE A 736 1.95 41.83 -11.69
C ILE A 736 0.46 42.14 -11.62
N HIS A 737 -0.40 41.37 -12.30
CA HIS A 737 -1.84 41.52 -12.24
C HIS A 737 -2.47 41.16 -10.88
N ILE A 738 -1.81 40.35 -10.06
CA ILE A 738 -2.26 40.04 -8.71
C ILE A 738 -1.84 41.14 -7.71
N SER A 739 -0.74 41.83 -7.97
CA SER A 739 -0.20 42.86 -7.07
C SER A 739 -0.77 44.26 -7.26
N GLU A 740 -1.48 44.52 -8.37
CA GLU A 740 -2.18 45.78 -8.62
C GLU A 740 -3.70 45.54 -8.70
N PRO A 741 -4.46 45.66 -7.60
CA PRO A 741 -5.91 45.67 -7.69
C PRO A 741 -6.35 46.92 -8.43
N THR A 742 -6.98 46.74 -9.59
CA THR A 742 -7.71 47.76 -10.33
C THR A 742 -8.93 48.22 -9.56
#